data_37372812afcd1963795b1c9af6c459b5
#
_entry.id   37372812afcd1963795b1c9af6c459b5
#
_cell.length_a   1.000
_cell.length_b   1.000
_cell.length_c   1.000
_cell.angle_alpha   90.00
_cell.angle_beta   90.00
_cell.angle_gamma   90.00
#
_symmetry.space_group_name_H-M   'P 1'
#
loop_
_entity.id
_entity.type
_entity.pdbx_description
1 polymer ?
#
loop_
_entity_poly.entity_id
_entity_poly.type
_entity_poly.pdbx_seq_one_letter_code
_entity_poly.pdbx_strand_id
1 'polypeptide(L)'
;MMRFRLLGPLEIRAGEDDWRGIGAPKWRSVLAALLINAGQIVPADALIDEVWGEVPPAKAGNLISIYVLRLRRLLGDTDSTVLVTRAPGYLLRLGPGDTDAQVFEALVREGRRAYAAGDPERAAAQLAEALALWHGSPLADVPPTTLVETEAERLADLRLDAAELRITAELACGSHAQVIPELRRLLADHSLRENLWLLLMQALDGAGRHAEALEAYGQARSVLAEELGVDPGAELRQCYAELLAKDDASARDAGDAPGSISAGTVAAGSRPPVPAAAAARIPRPVPAPAQLPADVADFTGREDQVKHLCDLLASGGAEADPGAVRIALVAGSGGLGKTSLAVHAAHRVRASFPDGQLYVDLLGATSHPLPPADVLARFLRDLGVDGRDIPVDDDERAARYRTVLAGRRMLIVLDNARDAAQVRPLLPGTASSAVLVTTRSRMPDLASTQLVDLNVLDDDEALTLFTRVVGDERAAAEPEATAELLLACAGLPLAIRICAARLNMRSGWTIQTMASRLRDEHRRLDEMRAGDLAVRASFQVSFASLPANAQADGIAPADAFRLLGLWQGPSISSAAAAALFGTSEYVTEDALEALVDAHLLESTSPDRYKFHDLLRVYSSERAVADLSGPDRDAALGRLLGWYMRTTDAAASAVSSRHRYNIPL
;
A
#
# COMPACT_ATOMS: atom_id res chain seq x y z
N MET A 1 9.10 -40.10 -18.32
CA MET A 1 8.21 -40.42 -17.18
C MET A 1 8.60 -39.51 -16.03
N MET A 2 7.64 -38.79 -15.42
CA MET A 2 7.89 -37.81 -14.35
C MET A 2 8.66 -38.46 -13.18
N ARG A 3 9.74 -37.81 -12.74
CA ARG A 3 10.65 -38.36 -11.72
C ARG A 3 10.73 -37.49 -10.49
N PHE A 4 10.36 -36.22 -10.59
CA PHE A 4 10.43 -35.21 -9.50
C PHE A 4 9.12 -34.42 -9.44
N ARG A 5 8.67 -34.13 -8.23
CA ARG A 5 7.57 -33.21 -7.93
C ARG A 5 8.10 -32.02 -7.14
N LEU A 6 7.77 -30.81 -7.63
CA LEU A 6 8.12 -29.53 -7.07
C LEU A 6 6.86 -28.67 -6.77
N LEU A 7 5.72 -29.02 -7.38
CA LEU A 7 4.46 -28.27 -7.23
C LEU A 7 3.71 -28.65 -5.95
N GLY A 8 4.45 -28.86 -4.88
CA GLY A 8 4.07 -29.26 -3.54
C GLY A 8 5.33 -29.56 -2.74
N PRO A 9 5.28 -30.45 -1.73
CA PRO A 9 6.47 -31.01 -1.10
C PRO A 9 7.39 -31.66 -2.13
N LEU A 10 8.72 -31.58 -1.90
CA LEU A 10 9.70 -32.13 -2.82
C LEU A 10 9.71 -33.66 -2.75
N GLU A 11 9.21 -34.31 -3.80
CA GLU A 11 9.14 -35.77 -3.90
C GLU A 11 9.93 -36.30 -5.09
N ILE A 12 10.46 -37.49 -4.94
CA ILE A 12 11.19 -38.25 -5.98
C ILE A 12 10.55 -39.59 -6.24
N ARG A 13 10.69 -40.09 -7.48
CA ARG A 13 10.29 -41.43 -7.87
C ARG A 13 11.42 -42.13 -8.60
N ALA A 14 11.86 -43.27 -8.09
CA ALA A 14 12.88 -44.11 -8.70
C ALA A 14 12.21 -45.32 -9.39
N GLY A 15 12.17 -45.32 -10.72
CA GLY A 15 11.55 -46.40 -11.51
C GLY A 15 10.02 -46.35 -11.46
N GLU A 16 9.39 -47.53 -11.22
CA GLU A 16 7.93 -47.69 -11.10
C GLU A 16 7.41 -47.57 -9.66
N ASP A 17 8.31 -47.29 -8.72
CA ASP A 17 7.98 -47.13 -7.30
C ASP A 17 7.07 -45.91 -7.02
N ASP A 18 6.43 -45.91 -5.84
CA ASP A 18 5.63 -44.82 -5.36
C ASP A 18 6.48 -43.54 -5.08
N TRP A 19 5.81 -42.38 -5.05
CA TRP A 19 6.41 -41.13 -4.70
C TRP A 19 6.93 -41.13 -3.26
N ARG A 20 8.16 -40.66 -3.06
CA ARG A 20 8.83 -40.64 -1.75
C ARG A 20 9.41 -39.27 -1.44
N GLY A 21 9.11 -38.76 -0.26
CA GLY A 21 9.75 -37.56 0.28
C GLY A 21 11.20 -37.82 0.69
N ILE A 22 11.99 -36.76 0.73
CA ILE A 22 13.41 -36.80 1.14
C ILE A 22 13.49 -36.47 2.62
N GLY A 23 13.91 -37.43 3.46
CA GLY A 23 13.87 -37.29 4.92
C GLY A 23 14.78 -36.22 5.51
N ALA A 24 15.92 -35.91 4.90
CA ALA A 24 16.92 -34.99 5.46
C ALA A 24 16.81 -33.57 4.84
N PRO A 25 16.58 -32.51 5.63
CA PRO A 25 16.40 -31.15 5.12
C PRO A 25 17.53 -30.67 4.22
N LYS A 26 18.80 -30.92 4.60
CA LYS A 26 19.97 -30.53 3.81
C LYS A 26 20.10 -31.22 2.46
N TRP A 27 19.57 -32.45 2.34
CA TRP A 27 19.55 -33.14 1.04
C TRP A 27 18.46 -32.57 0.14
N ARG A 28 17.34 -32.12 0.75
CA ARG A 28 16.28 -31.38 0.03
C ARG A 28 16.83 -30.09 -0.55
N SER A 29 17.58 -29.28 0.24
CA SER A 29 18.19 -28.04 -0.25
C SER A 29 19.13 -28.31 -1.42
N VAL A 30 20.01 -29.31 -1.33
CA VAL A 30 20.92 -29.66 -2.43
C VAL A 30 20.15 -30.10 -3.69
N LEU A 31 19.14 -30.95 -3.52
CA LEU A 31 18.37 -31.42 -4.68
C LEU A 31 17.52 -30.30 -5.27
N ALA A 32 16.90 -29.46 -4.46
CA ALA A 32 16.13 -28.31 -4.94
C ALA A 32 17.02 -27.34 -5.75
N ALA A 33 18.19 -27.00 -5.25
CA ALA A 33 19.14 -26.14 -5.97
C ALA A 33 19.56 -26.73 -7.32
N LEU A 34 19.75 -28.05 -7.38
CA LEU A 34 20.10 -28.75 -8.62
C LEU A 34 18.88 -28.85 -9.58
N LEU A 35 17.65 -28.99 -9.07
CA LEU A 35 16.43 -29.04 -9.87
C LEU A 35 16.08 -27.68 -10.48
N ILE A 36 16.20 -26.63 -9.69
CA ILE A 36 15.97 -25.23 -10.13
C ILE A 36 16.98 -24.86 -11.24
N ASN A 37 18.24 -25.29 -11.10
CA ASN A 37 19.29 -25.07 -12.08
C ASN A 37 19.52 -26.27 -13.02
N ALA A 38 18.47 -27.03 -13.31
CA ALA A 38 18.61 -28.23 -14.13
C ALA A 38 19.23 -27.92 -15.51
N GLY A 39 20.14 -28.78 -15.94
CA GLY A 39 20.89 -28.59 -17.19
C GLY A 39 22.07 -27.62 -17.09
N GLN A 40 22.28 -26.96 -15.95
CA GLN A 40 23.43 -26.09 -15.68
C GLN A 40 24.37 -26.71 -14.62
N ILE A 41 25.63 -26.31 -14.64
CA ILE A 41 26.59 -26.74 -13.61
C ILE A 41 26.38 -25.82 -12.40
N VAL A 42 26.00 -26.39 -11.26
CA VAL A 42 25.94 -25.69 -9.98
C VAL A 42 27.27 -25.88 -9.26
N PRO A 43 28.05 -24.80 -9.03
CA PRO A 43 29.31 -24.89 -8.31
C PRO A 43 29.14 -25.47 -6.91
N ALA A 44 30.15 -26.19 -6.43
CA ALA A 44 30.10 -26.77 -5.09
C ALA A 44 29.97 -25.72 -3.99
N ASP A 45 30.60 -24.56 -4.17
CA ASP A 45 30.50 -23.43 -3.24
C ASP A 45 29.09 -22.86 -3.19
N ALA A 46 28.38 -22.72 -4.33
CA ALA A 46 26.99 -22.30 -4.37
C ALA A 46 26.06 -23.30 -3.64
N LEU A 47 26.33 -24.61 -3.74
CA LEU A 47 25.58 -25.61 -2.95
C LEU A 47 25.88 -25.54 -1.46
N ILE A 48 27.11 -25.14 -1.09
CA ILE A 48 27.47 -24.89 0.30
C ILE A 48 26.69 -23.70 0.86
N ASP A 49 26.66 -22.60 0.11
CA ASP A 49 25.92 -21.40 0.49
C ASP A 49 24.40 -21.67 0.64
N GLU A 50 23.82 -22.45 -0.25
CA GLU A 50 22.40 -22.86 -0.18
C GLU A 50 22.08 -23.76 1.04
N VAL A 51 23.02 -24.53 1.54
CA VAL A 51 22.78 -25.48 2.64
C VAL A 51 23.12 -24.88 4.01
N TRP A 52 24.10 -23.97 4.11
CA TRP A 52 24.62 -23.45 5.38
C TRP A 52 24.65 -21.91 5.46
N GLY A 53 24.43 -21.20 4.35
CA GLY A 53 24.57 -19.74 4.31
C GLY A 53 25.97 -19.27 4.70
N GLU A 54 26.04 -18.22 5.50
CA GLU A 54 27.30 -17.57 5.88
C GLU A 54 28.17 -18.39 6.85
N VAL A 55 27.68 -19.52 7.41
CA VAL A 55 28.41 -20.29 8.42
C VAL A 55 28.55 -21.76 8.00
N PRO A 56 29.34 -22.05 6.96
CA PRO A 56 29.60 -23.43 6.55
C PRO A 56 30.54 -24.14 7.53
N PRO A 57 30.39 -25.46 7.75
CA PRO A 57 31.32 -26.22 8.54
C PRO A 57 32.66 -26.38 7.81
N ALA A 58 33.77 -26.56 8.57
CA ALA A 58 35.15 -26.67 8.01
C ALA A 58 35.33 -27.72 6.93
N LYS A 59 34.43 -28.72 6.82
CA LYS A 59 34.44 -29.78 5.80
C LYS A 59 33.18 -29.77 4.91
N ALA A 60 32.63 -28.61 4.65
CA ALA A 60 31.37 -28.47 3.87
C ALA A 60 31.44 -29.14 2.49
N GLY A 61 32.51 -28.99 1.75
CA GLY A 61 32.69 -29.61 0.43
C GLY A 61 32.67 -31.14 0.48
N ASN A 62 33.23 -31.77 1.53
CA ASN A 62 33.13 -33.23 1.71
C ASN A 62 31.69 -33.66 2.03
N LEU A 63 30.93 -32.83 2.79
CA LEU A 63 29.54 -33.12 3.11
C LEU A 63 28.65 -33.03 1.88
N ILE A 64 28.84 -32.02 1.00
CA ILE A 64 28.13 -31.95 -0.28
C ILE A 64 28.37 -33.22 -1.11
N SER A 65 29.63 -33.68 -1.20
CA SER A 65 29.95 -34.91 -1.94
C SER A 65 29.23 -36.14 -1.36
N ILE A 66 29.10 -36.22 -0.05
CA ILE A 66 28.33 -37.29 0.63
C ILE A 66 26.82 -37.17 0.32
N TYR A 67 26.28 -35.94 0.34
CA TYR A 67 24.86 -35.71 0.03
C TYR A 67 24.54 -36.07 -1.42
N VAL A 68 25.40 -35.69 -2.36
CA VAL A 68 25.31 -36.10 -3.77
C VAL A 68 25.33 -37.61 -3.95
N LEU A 69 26.24 -38.29 -3.24
CA LEU A 69 26.29 -39.79 -3.29
C LEU A 69 25.00 -40.41 -2.77
N ARG A 70 24.41 -39.88 -1.72
CA ARG A 70 23.14 -40.35 -1.15
C ARG A 70 21.97 -40.04 -2.07
N LEU A 71 21.92 -38.88 -2.71
CA LEU A 71 20.91 -38.51 -3.70
C LEU A 71 20.99 -39.44 -4.91
N ARG A 72 22.20 -39.78 -5.42
CA ARG A 72 22.36 -40.77 -6.48
C ARG A 72 21.74 -42.12 -6.11
N ARG A 73 21.98 -42.62 -4.90
CA ARG A 73 21.38 -43.88 -4.42
C ARG A 73 19.85 -43.80 -4.36
N LEU A 74 19.29 -42.69 -3.89
CA LEU A 74 17.85 -42.47 -3.84
C LEU A 74 17.22 -42.40 -5.24
N LEU A 75 17.95 -41.85 -6.22
CA LEU A 75 17.52 -41.71 -7.60
C LEU A 75 17.75 -42.99 -8.43
N GLY A 76 18.42 -44.01 -7.86
CA GLY A 76 18.85 -45.21 -8.60
C GLY A 76 19.91 -44.90 -9.68
N ASP A 77 20.61 -43.78 -9.57
CA ASP A 77 21.62 -43.30 -10.54
C ASP A 77 22.99 -43.92 -10.25
N THR A 78 23.12 -45.23 -10.49
CA THR A 78 24.37 -45.99 -10.25
C THR A 78 25.52 -45.54 -11.12
N ASP A 79 25.22 -45.14 -12.35
CA ASP A 79 26.21 -44.78 -13.36
C ASP A 79 26.51 -43.26 -13.39
N SER A 80 25.93 -42.49 -12.48
CA SER A 80 26.10 -41.02 -12.38
C SER A 80 25.76 -40.30 -13.69
N THR A 81 24.73 -40.78 -14.41
CA THR A 81 24.29 -40.20 -15.69
C THR A 81 23.26 -39.12 -15.53
N VAL A 82 22.50 -39.14 -14.44
CA VAL A 82 21.46 -38.15 -14.09
C VAL A 82 22.06 -37.01 -13.25
N LEU A 83 22.72 -37.38 -12.16
CA LEU A 83 23.41 -36.39 -11.29
C LEU A 83 24.92 -36.50 -11.53
N VAL A 84 25.43 -35.72 -12.46
CA VAL A 84 26.79 -35.78 -12.98
C VAL A 84 27.73 -34.91 -12.15
N THR A 85 28.93 -35.42 -11.78
CA THR A 85 29.99 -34.57 -11.24
C THR A 85 30.73 -33.93 -12.41
N ARG A 86 30.75 -32.57 -12.45
CA ARG A 86 31.45 -31.79 -13.47
C ARG A 86 32.05 -30.55 -12.84
N ALA A 87 33.37 -30.43 -12.84
CA ALA A 87 34.05 -29.29 -12.26
C ALA A 87 33.51 -27.95 -12.81
N PRO A 88 33.27 -26.92 -11.96
CA PRO A 88 33.59 -26.86 -10.52
C PRO A 88 32.48 -27.40 -9.58
N GLY A 89 31.50 -28.20 -10.03
CA GLY A 89 30.40 -28.64 -9.18
C GLY A 89 29.67 -29.87 -9.72
N TYR A 90 28.33 -29.76 -9.74
CA TYR A 90 27.43 -30.85 -10.11
C TYR A 90 26.39 -30.36 -11.13
N LEU A 91 25.96 -31.28 -11.97
CA LEU A 91 24.95 -31.04 -13.02
C LEU A 91 23.84 -32.09 -12.91
N LEU A 92 22.61 -31.65 -12.76
CA LEU A 92 21.44 -32.54 -12.87
C LEU A 92 20.90 -32.51 -14.31
N ARG A 93 20.90 -33.68 -14.96
CA ARG A 93 20.37 -33.86 -16.32
C ARG A 93 18.91 -34.31 -16.23
N LEU A 94 18.01 -33.51 -16.75
CA LEU A 94 16.61 -33.84 -16.86
C LEU A 94 16.20 -33.93 -18.32
N GLY A 95 15.35 -34.94 -18.60
CA GLY A 95 14.63 -35.01 -19.85
C GLY A 95 13.37 -34.12 -19.85
N PRO A 96 12.75 -33.93 -21.03
CA PRO A 96 11.46 -33.28 -21.12
C PRO A 96 10.39 -34.01 -20.30
N GLY A 97 9.72 -33.34 -19.37
CA GLY A 97 8.67 -33.92 -18.53
C GLY A 97 9.17 -34.76 -17.35
N ASP A 98 10.44 -34.66 -16.97
CA ASP A 98 10.97 -35.31 -15.77
C ASP A 98 10.48 -34.64 -14.48
N THR A 99 10.09 -33.36 -14.52
CA THR A 99 9.47 -32.65 -13.38
C THR A 99 8.01 -32.27 -13.66
N ASP A 100 7.19 -32.26 -12.62
CA ASP A 100 5.81 -31.75 -12.69
C ASP A 100 5.77 -30.25 -13.09
N ALA A 101 6.73 -29.45 -12.69
CA ALA A 101 6.87 -28.06 -13.11
C ALA A 101 7.07 -27.92 -14.63
N GLN A 102 7.93 -28.77 -15.24
CA GLN A 102 8.11 -28.77 -16.70
C GLN A 102 6.84 -29.20 -17.45
N VAL A 103 6.11 -30.19 -16.93
CA VAL A 103 4.83 -30.65 -17.52
C VAL A 103 3.79 -29.55 -17.39
N PHE A 104 3.69 -28.92 -16.21
CA PHE A 104 2.82 -27.79 -15.97
C PHE A 104 3.07 -26.64 -16.95
N GLU A 105 4.31 -26.19 -17.07
CA GLU A 105 4.68 -25.11 -17.99
C GLU A 105 4.40 -25.47 -19.47
N ALA A 106 4.59 -26.73 -19.85
CA ALA A 106 4.27 -27.20 -21.19
C ALA A 106 2.76 -27.10 -21.45
N LEU A 107 1.93 -27.63 -20.54
CA LEU A 107 0.47 -27.58 -20.64
C LEU A 107 -0.06 -26.12 -20.64
N VAL A 108 0.51 -25.26 -19.82
CA VAL A 108 0.16 -23.81 -19.82
C VAL A 108 0.48 -23.16 -21.17
N ARG A 109 1.64 -23.47 -21.76
CA ARG A 109 1.99 -22.96 -23.10
C ARG A 109 1.06 -23.49 -24.19
N GLU A 110 0.65 -24.74 -24.12
CA GLU A 110 -0.31 -25.36 -25.06
C GLU A 110 -1.70 -24.74 -24.89
N GLY A 111 -2.17 -24.56 -23.65
CA GLY A 111 -3.44 -23.89 -23.35
C GLY A 111 -3.50 -22.46 -23.88
N ARG A 112 -2.42 -21.68 -23.70
CA ARG A 112 -2.29 -20.34 -24.28
C ARG A 112 -2.38 -20.35 -25.80
N ARG A 113 -1.73 -21.32 -26.46
CA ARG A 113 -1.79 -21.47 -27.92
C ARG A 113 -3.18 -21.87 -28.40
N ALA A 114 -3.85 -22.78 -27.72
CA ALA A 114 -5.22 -23.20 -28.04
C ALA A 114 -6.19 -22.02 -27.92
N TYR A 115 -6.09 -21.23 -26.85
CA TYR A 115 -6.92 -20.06 -26.66
C TYR A 115 -6.69 -19.01 -27.76
N ALA A 116 -5.43 -18.70 -28.08
CA ALA A 116 -5.06 -17.77 -29.15
C ALA A 116 -5.49 -18.27 -30.54
N ALA A 117 -5.65 -19.58 -30.73
CA ALA A 117 -6.17 -20.20 -31.97
C ALA A 117 -7.71 -20.20 -32.04
N GLY A 118 -8.42 -19.68 -31.02
CA GLY A 118 -9.89 -19.63 -30.98
C GLY A 118 -10.52 -20.96 -30.54
N ASP A 119 -9.79 -21.83 -29.83
CA ASP A 119 -10.26 -23.09 -29.27
C ASP A 119 -10.30 -23.01 -27.73
N PRO A 120 -11.31 -22.34 -27.14
CA PRO A 120 -11.40 -22.16 -25.70
C PRO A 120 -11.68 -23.46 -24.94
N GLU A 121 -12.39 -24.41 -25.53
CA GLU A 121 -12.67 -25.70 -24.87
C GLU A 121 -11.39 -26.49 -24.64
N ARG A 122 -10.54 -26.58 -25.66
CA ARG A 122 -9.23 -27.24 -25.56
C ARG A 122 -8.32 -26.49 -24.60
N ALA A 123 -8.34 -25.17 -24.62
CA ALA A 123 -7.55 -24.36 -23.71
C ALA A 123 -7.94 -24.63 -22.25
N ALA A 124 -9.23 -24.61 -21.92
CA ALA A 124 -9.76 -24.89 -20.60
C ALA A 124 -9.36 -26.31 -20.10
N ALA A 125 -9.48 -27.32 -20.97
CA ALA A 125 -9.11 -28.70 -20.63
C ALA A 125 -7.60 -28.82 -20.30
N GLN A 126 -6.72 -28.27 -21.15
CA GLN A 126 -5.26 -28.33 -20.94
C GLN A 126 -4.81 -27.58 -19.71
N LEU A 127 -5.42 -26.40 -19.43
CA LEU A 127 -5.12 -25.61 -18.23
C LEU A 127 -5.66 -26.26 -16.95
N ALA A 128 -6.80 -26.95 -17.03
CA ALA A 128 -7.32 -27.75 -15.91
C ALA A 128 -6.39 -28.93 -15.59
N GLU A 129 -5.87 -29.61 -16.61
CA GLU A 129 -4.88 -30.69 -16.45
C GLU A 129 -3.58 -30.13 -15.82
N ALA A 130 -3.12 -28.97 -16.27
CA ALA A 130 -1.96 -28.30 -15.69
C ALA A 130 -2.16 -28.00 -14.20
N LEU A 131 -3.27 -27.39 -13.82
CA LEU A 131 -3.58 -27.03 -12.43
C LEU A 131 -3.78 -28.26 -11.52
N ALA A 132 -4.20 -29.40 -12.07
CA ALA A 132 -4.33 -30.64 -11.32
C ALA A 132 -2.99 -31.27 -10.88
N LEU A 133 -1.86 -30.79 -11.43
CA LEU A 133 -0.52 -31.19 -10.99
C LEU A 133 -0.11 -30.62 -9.63
N TRP A 134 -0.83 -29.63 -9.11
CA TRP A 134 -0.49 -28.97 -7.86
C TRP A 134 -1.01 -29.74 -6.65
N HIS A 135 -0.10 -30.01 -5.70
CA HIS A 135 -0.39 -30.75 -4.47
C HIS A 135 -0.18 -29.90 -3.19
N GLY A 136 0.12 -28.61 -3.33
CA GLY A 136 0.36 -27.69 -2.23
C GLY A 136 1.16 -26.46 -2.66
N SER A 137 1.78 -25.79 -1.69
CA SER A 137 2.76 -24.73 -1.98
C SER A 137 4.03 -25.34 -2.56
N PRO A 138 4.62 -24.77 -3.63
CA PRO A 138 5.79 -25.35 -4.28
C PRO A 138 6.97 -25.40 -3.31
N LEU A 139 7.70 -26.53 -3.33
CA LEU A 139 8.87 -26.75 -2.48
C LEU A 139 8.61 -26.58 -0.97
N ALA A 140 7.37 -26.81 -0.50
CA ALA A 140 6.89 -26.48 0.84
C ALA A 140 7.71 -27.07 1.99
N ASP A 141 8.42 -28.18 1.78
CA ASP A 141 9.20 -28.89 2.78
C ASP A 141 10.73 -28.67 2.63
N VAL A 142 11.14 -27.84 1.68
CA VAL A 142 12.55 -27.43 1.48
C VAL A 142 12.87 -26.26 2.42
N PRO A 143 14.04 -26.27 3.13
CA PRO A 143 14.46 -25.11 3.90
C PRO A 143 14.46 -23.83 3.06
N PRO A 144 13.93 -22.73 3.57
CA PRO A 144 13.84 -21.48 2.81
C PRO A 144 15.22 -20.89 2.56
N THR A 145 15.54 -20.65 1.29
CA THR A 145 16.69 -19.89 0.79
C THR A 145 16.22 -18.92 -0.26
N THR A 146 16.98 -17.90 -0.57
CA THR A 146 16.61 -16.92 -1.61
C THR A 146 16.29 -17.59 -2.95
N LEU A 147 17.06 -18.63 -3.32
CA LEU A 147 16.84 -19.37 -4.56
C LEU A 147 15.49 -20.13 -4.53
N VAL A 148 15.21 -20.83 -3.44
CA VAL A 148 13.97 -21.62 -3.27
C VAL A 148 12.76 -20.71 -3.19
N GLU A 149 12.83 -19.60 -2.45
CA GLU A 149 11.75 -18.64 -2.33
C GLU A 149 11.42 -17.97 -3.67
N THR A 150 12.45 -17.51 -4.40
CA THR A 150 12.26 -16.91 -5.74
C THR A 150 11.60 -17.88 -6.72
N GLU A 151 12.02 -19.14 -6.72
CA GLU A 151 11.41 -20.14 -7.62
C GLU A 151 9.99 -20.51 -7.18
N ALA A 152 9.75 -20.61 -5.88
CA ALA A 152 8.42 -20.87 -5.35
C ALA A 152 7.43 -19.73 -5.69
N GLU A 153 7.85 -18.46 -5.56
CA GLU A 153 7.07 -17.30 -5.98
C GLU A 153 6.80 -17.31 -7.48
N ARG A 154 7.83 -17.58 -8.31
CA ARG A 154 7.68 -17.66 -9.76
C ARG A 154 6.64 -18.72 -10.18
N LEU A 155 6.70 -19.89 -9.56
CA LEU A 155 5.76 -20.98 -9.83
C LEU A 155 4.35 -20.63 -9.35
N ALA A 156 4.20 -20.00 -8.18
CA ALA A 156 2.91 -19.55 -7.65
C ALA A 156 2.24 -18.51 -8.57
N ASP A 157 3.00 -17.55 -9.06
CA ASP A 157 2.52 -16.55 -10.04
C ASP A 157 2.06 -17.22 -11.34
N LEU A 158 2.85 -18.16 -11.84
CA LEU A 158 2.48 -18.89 -13.07
C LEU A 158 1.21 -19.76 -12.88
N ARG A 159 1.00 -20.29 -11.66
CA ARG A 159 -0.24 -21.01 -11.29
C ARG A 159 -1.44 -20.07 -11.36
N LEU A 160 -1.31 -18.87 -10.81
CA LEU A 160 -2.38 -17.87 -10.80
C LEU A 160 -2.72 -17.44 -12.22
N ASP A 161 -1.71 -17.13 -13.05
CA ASP A 161 -1.89 -16.81 -14.46
C ASP A 161 -2.60 -17.93 -15.24
N ALA A 162 -2.26 -19.19 -14.95
CA ALA A 162 -2.90 -20.35 -15.57
C ALA A 162 -4.37 -20.49 -15.15
N ALA A 163 -4.69 -20.20 -13.87
CA ALA A 163 -6.06 -20.21 -13.36
C ALA A 163 -6.90 -19.10 -14.01
N GLU A 164 -6.37 -17.88 -14.12
CA GLU A 164 -7.02 -16.77 -14.80
C GLU A 164 -7.32 -17.09 -16.26
N LEU A 165 -6.35 -17.63 -16.98
CA LEU A 165 -6.54 -18.00 -18.40
C LEU A 165 -7.55 -19.15 -18.57
N ARG A 166 -7.55 -20.13 -17.67
CA ARG A 166 -8.55 -21.21 -17.68
C ARG A 166 -9.95 -20.65 -17.49
N ILE A 167 -10.14 -19.78 -16.49
CA ILE A 167 -11.43 -19.13 -16.23
C ILE A 167 -11.85 -18.29 -17.43
N THR A 168 -10.93 -17.55 -18.05
CA THR A 168 -11.21 -16.79 -19.28
C THR A 168 -11.71 -17.70 -20.42
N ALA A 169 -11.08 -18.86 -20.59
CA ALA A 169 -11.49 -19.85 -21.58
C ALA A 169 -12.87 -20.48 -21.25
N GLU A 170 -13.15 -20.77 -19.99
CA GLU A 170 -14.45 -21.26 -19.52
C GLU A 170 -15.57 -20.24 -19.71
N LEU A 171 -15.30 -18.97 -19.48
CA LEU A 171 -16.25 -17.87 -19.78
C LEU A 171 -16.56 -17.80 -21.28
N ALA A 172 -15.55 -17.93 -22.13
CA ALA A 172 -15.74 -18.00 -23.58
C ALA A 172 -16.57 -19.21 -24.02
N CYS A 173 -16.57 -20.31 -23.23
CA CYS A 173 -17.42 -21.48 -23.43
C CYS A 173 -18.83 -21.33 -22.82
N GLY A 174 -19.16 -20.19 -22.20
CA GLY A 174 -20.48 -19.93 -21.58
C GLY A 174 -20.64 -20.49 -20.15
N SER A 175 -19.57 -20.96 -19.50
CA SER A 175 -19.61 -21.55 -18.15
C SER A 175 -19.65 -20.51 -17.02
N HIS A 176 -20.42 -19.42 -17.20
CA HIS A 176 -20.40 -18.25 -16.32
C HIS A 176 -20.68 -18.55 -14.85
N ALA A 177 -21.75 -19.28 -14.56
CA ALA A 177 -22.16 -19.56 -13.18
C ALA A 177 -21.19 -20.48 -12.43
N GLN A 178 -20.46 -21.34 -13.16
CA GLN A 178 -19.62 -22.38 -12.59
C GLN A 178 -18.30 -21.81 -12.03
N VAL A 179 -17.78 -20.74 -12.62
CA VAL A 179 -16.49 -20.12 -12.23
C VAL A 179 -16.61 -19.14 -11.06
N ILE A 180 -17.82 -18.64 -10.73
CA ILE A 180 -18.03 -17.63 -9.70
C ILE A 180 -17.50 -18.06 -8.30
N PRO A 181 -17.75 -19.28 -7.81
CA PRO A 181 -17.24 -19.68 -6.49
C PRO A 181 -15.73 -19.72 -6.42
N GLU A 182 -15.08 -20.14 -7.51
CA GLU A 182 -13.63 -20.18 -7.58
C GLU A 182 -13.01 -18.79 -7.67
N LEU A 183 -13.58 -17.89 -8.47
CA LEU A 183 -13.16 -16.50 -8.55
C LEU A 183 -13.24 -15.79 -7.18
N ARG A 184 -14.33 -16.02 -6.42
CA ARG A 184 -14.46 -15.48 -5.08
C ARG A 184 -13.40 -16.01 -4.12
N ARG A 185 -13.03 -17.30 -4.25
CA ARG A 185 -11.94 -17.89 -3.45
C ARG A 185 -10.59 -17.30 -3.84
N LEU A 186 -10.28 -17.18 -5.14
CA LEU A 186 -9.03 -16.57 -5.61
C LEU A 186 -8.91 -15.11 -5.18
N LEU A 187 -10.00 -14.36 -5.18
CA LEU A 187 -10.05 -12.97 -4.71
C LEU A 187 -9.84 -12.83 -3.20
N ALA A 188 -10.20 -13.85 -2.40
CA ALA A 188 -9.90 -13.84 -0.97
C ALA A 188 -8.39 -13.90 -0.69
N ASP A 189 -7.62 -14.60 -1.54
CA ASP A 189 -6.17 -14.75 -1.42
C ASP A 189 -5.39 -13.70 -2.24
N HIS A 190 -6.00 -13.15 -3.31
CA HIS A 190 -5.36 -12.26 -4.30
C HIS A 190 -6.23 -11.04 -4.62
N SER A 191 -6.70 -10.34 -3.60
CA SER A 191 -7.65 -9.22 -3.69
C SER A 191 -7.16 -8.05 -4.56
N LEU A 192 -5.84 -7.90 -4.74
CA LEU A 192 -5.22 -6.83 -5.52
C LEU A 192 -5.09 -7.13 -7.02
N ARG A 193 -5.40 -8.34 -7.44
CA ARG A 193 -5.38 -8.73 -8.87
C ARG A 193 -6.64 -8.24 -9.59
N GLU A 194 -6.55 -7.12 -10.28
CA GLU A 194 -7.67 -6.50 -10.99
C GLU A 194 -8.33 -7.42 -12.02
N ASN A 195 -7.52 -8.25 -12.69
CA ASN A 195 -8.05 -9.19 -13.69
C ASN A 195 -9.03 -10.23 -13.08
N LEU A 196 -8.83 -10.65 -11.83
CA LEU A 196 -9.78 -11.53 -11.15
C LEU A 196 -11.14 -10.85 -10.89
N TRP A 197 -11.11 -9.56 -10.55
CA TRP A 197 -12.34 -8.76 -10.41
C TRP A 197 -13.05 -8.59 -11.76
N LEU A 198 -12.31 -8.34 -12.83
CA LEU A 198 -12.84 -8.24 -14.18
C LEU A 198 -13.54 -9.54 -14.60
N LEU A 199 -12.88 -10.68 -14.39
CA LEU A 199 -13.44 -12.00 -14.67
C LEU A 199 -14.68 -12.29 -13.81
N LEU A 200 -14.69 -11.89 -12.54
CA LEU A 200 -15.86 -12.04 -11.67
C LEU A 200 -17.04 -11.20 -12.17
N MET A 201 -16.82 -9.97 -12.58
CA MET A 201 -17.88 -9.10 -13.14
C MET A 201 -18.45 -9.70 -14.42
N GLN A 202 -17.59 -10.18 -15.34
CA GLN A 202 -18.00 -10.84 -16.57
C GLN A 202 -18.78 -12.15 -16.30
N ALA A 203 -18.33 -12.95 -15.33
CA ALA A 203 -19.00 -14.17 -14.92
C ALA A 203 -20.40 -13.91 -14.34
N LEU A 204 -20.52 -12.90 -13.49
CA LEU A 204 -21.79 -12.50 -12.87
C LEU A 204 -22.76 -11.94 -13.91
N ASP A 205 -22.29 -11.08 -14.82
CA ASP A 205 -23.09 -10.55 -15.93
C ASP A 205 -23.60 -11.65 -16.84
N GLY A 206 -22.72 -12.53 -17.31
CA GLY A 206 -23.08 -13.65 -18.16
C GLY A 206 -24.00 -14.67 -17.48
N ALA A 207 -24.00 -14.74 -16.14
CA ALA A 207 -24.94 -15.54 -15.34
C ALA A 207 -26.27 -14.82 -15.06
N GLY A 208 -26.49 -13.60 -15.59
CA GLY A 208 -27.70 -12.80 -15.35
C GLY A 208 -27.76 -12.12 -13.96
N ARG A 209 -26.65 -12.06 -13.23
CA ARG A 209 -26.52 -11.49 -11.87
C ARG A 209 -25.97 -10.06 -11.90
N HIS A 210 -26.61 -9.20 -12.68
CA HIS A 210 -26.15 -7.84 -13.02
C HIS A 210 -25.88 -6.97 -11.79
N ALA A 211 -26.78 -6.98 -10.80
CA ALA A 211 -26.60 -6.19 -9.57
C ALA A 211 -25.34 -6.61 -8.80
N GLU A 212 -25.04 -7.90 -8.73
CA GLU A 212 -23.84 -8.40 -8.06
C GLU A 212 -22.57 -8.10 -8.86
N ALA A 213 -22.66 -8.01 -10.19
CA ALA A 213 -21.51 -7.57 -11.02
C ALA A 213 -21.14 -6.10 -10.72
N LEU A 214 -22.13 -5.23 -10.54
CA LEU A 214 -21.92 -3.84 -10.15
C LEU A 214 -21.37 -3.71 -8.71
N GLU A 215 -21.86 -4.54 -7.79
CA GLU A 215 -21.32 -4.63 -6.42
C GLU A 215 -19.87 -5.11 -6.41
N ALA A 216 -19.51 -6.08 -7.25
CA ALA A 216 -18.13 -6.58 -7.37
C ALA A 216 -17.15 -5.48 -7.80
N TYR A 217 -17.57 -4.57 -8.70
CA TYR A 217 -16.77 -3.39 -9.02
C TYR A 217 -16.59 -2.46 -7.81
N GLY A 218 -17.65 -2.24 -7.04
CA GLY A 218 -17.59 -1.46 -5.80
C GLY A 218 -16.60 -2.04 -4.80
N GLN A 219 -16.61 -3.37 -4.62
CA GLN A 219 -15.67 -4.10 -3.78
C GLN A 219 -14.23 -4.01 -4.30
N ALA A 220 -14.03 -4.24 -5.60
CA ALA A 220 -12.73 -4.10 -6.24
C ALA A 220 -12.14 -2.70 -6.01
N ARG A 221 -12.96 -1.68 -6.23
CA ARG A 221 -12.56 -0.28 -6.02
C ARG A 221 -12.20 0.00 -4.57
N SER A 222 -12.97 -0.53 -3.61
CA SER A 222 -12.68 -0.36 -2.18
C SER A 222 -11.36 -1.01 -1.82
N VAL A 223 -11.14 -2.27 -2.22
CA VAL A 223 -9.93 -3.03 -1.94
C VAL A 223 -8.69 -2.36 -2.57
N LEU A 224 -8.76 -1.98 -3.84
CA LEU A 224 -7.64 -1.32 -4.53
C LEU A 224 -7.33 0.05 -3.92
N ALA A 225 -8.36 0.79 -3.51
CA ALA A 225 -8.20 2.08 -2.85
C ALA A 225 -7.63 1.92 -1.43
N GLU A 226 -8.08 0.92 -0.68
CA GLU A 226 -7.63 0.70 0.71
C GLU A 226 -6.21 0.14 0.78
N GLU A 227 -5.86 -0.79 -0.11
CA GLU A 227 -4.59 -1.51 -0.02
C GLU A 227 -3.48 -0.90 -0.88
N LEU A 228 -3.81 -0.40 -2.08
CA LEU A 228 -2.84 0.20 -3.01
C LEU A 228 -2.99 1.71 -3.16
N GLY A 229 -4.14 2.28 -2.76
CA GLY A 229 -4.42 3.69 -2.96
C GLY A 229 -4.64 4.05 -4.43
N VAL A 230 -5.03 3.10 -5.28
CA VAL A 230 -5.26 3.31 -6.71
C VAL A 230 -6.73 3.08 -7.07
N ASP A 231 -7.20 3.79 -8.10
CA ASP A 231 -8.48 3.47 -8.73
C ASP A 231 -8.34 2.26 -9.66
N PRO A 232 -9.44 1.51 -9.89
CA PRO A 232 -9.45 0.40 -10.83
C PRO A 232 -8.91 0.77 -12.22
N GLY A 233 -8.18 -0.13 -12.83
CA GLY A 233 -7.59 0.03 -14.16
C GLY A 233 -8.63 0.29 -15.26
N ALA A 234 -8.15 0.64 -16.44
CA ALA A 234 -9.00 1.05 -17.57
C ALA A 234 -9.99 -0.06 -17.99
N GLU A 235 -9.57 -1.32 -17.98
CA GLU A 235 -10.38 -2.47 -18.39
C GLU A 235 -11.53 -2.72 -17.43
N LEU A 236 -11.27 -2.65 -16.12
CA LEU A 236 -12.30 -2.83 -15.09
C LEU A 236 -13.32 -1.69 -15.13
N ARG A 237 -12.87 -0.45 -15.32
CA ARG A 237 -13.76 0.72 -15.49
C ARG A 237 -14.60 0.62 -16.76
N GLN A 238 -14.02 0.14 -17.86
CA GLN A 238 -14.75 -0.05 -19.10
C GLN A 238 -15.84 -1.12 -18.94
N CYS A 239 -15.53 -2.27 -18.33
CA CYS A 239 -16.51 -3.31 -18.04
C CYS A 239 -17.67 -2.77 -17.20
N TYR A 240 -17.37 -1.97 -16.17
CA TYR A 240 -18.39 -1.33 -15.34
C TYR A 240 -19.29 -0.36 -16.14
N ALA A 241 -18.72 0.46 -17.02
CA ALA A 241 -19.47 1.37 -17.87
C ALA A 241 -20.38 0.61 -18.87
N GLU A 242 -19.91 -0.51 -19.42
CA GLU A 242 -20.71 -1.37 -20.30
C GLU A 242 -21.87 -2.02 -19.55
N LEU A 243 -21.67 -2.45 -18.31
CA LEU A 243 -22.74 -2.98 -17.45
C LEU A 243 -23.81 -1.93 -17.12
N LEU A 244 -23.41 -0.71 -16.79
CA LEU A 244 -24.37 0.39 -16.55
C LEU A 244 -25.18 0.73 -17.79
N ALA A 245 -24.54 0.73 -18.99
CA ALA A 245 -25.23 1.00 -20.24
C ALA A 245 -26.28 -0.09 -20.58
N LYS A 246 -26.03 -1.35 -20.23
CA LYS A 246 -26.98 -2.46 -20.39
C LYS A 246 -28.16 -2.34 -19.44
N ASP A 247 -27.93 -1.92 -18.19
CA ASP A 247 -29.00 -1.72 -17.20
C ASP A 247 -29.95 -0.59 -17.63
N ASP A 248 -29.39 0.52 -18.16
CA ASP A 248 -30.15 1.63 -18.73
C ASP A 248 -30.97 1.22 -19.97
N ALA A 249 -30.46 0.31 -20.80
CA ALA A 249 -31.16 -0.18 -21.99
C ALA A 249 -32.32 -1.11 -21.60
N SER A 250 -32.10 -2.00 -20.61
CA SER A 250 -33.13 -2.90 -20.09
C SER A 250 -34.28 -2.16 -19.40
N ALA A 251 -33.94 -1.04 -18.75
CA ALA A 251 -34.98 -0.18 -18.11
C ALA A 251 -35.82 0.58 -19.14
N ARG A 252 -35.30 0.84 -20.35
CA ARG A 252 -36.06 1.48 -21.45
C ARG A 252 -36.96 0.50 -22.18
N ASP A 253 -36.54 -0.74 -22.39
CA ASP A 253 -37.35 -1.80 -23.05
C ASP A 253 -38.52 -2.28 -22.19
N ALA A 254 -38.42 -2.18 -20.86
CA ALA A 254 -39.50 -2.51 -19.94
C ALA A 254 -40.64 -1.44 -19.90
N GLY A 255 -40.41 -0.27 -20.53
CA GLY A 255 -41.36 0.84 -20.62
C GLY A 255 -42.24 0.86 -21.85
N ASP A 256 -41.97 0.04 -22.86
CA ASP A 256 -42.62 0.14 -24.18
C ASP A 256 -43.22 -1.23 -24.60
N ALA A 257 -44.24 -1.70 -23.88
CA ALA A 257 -45.13 -2.77 -24.34
C ALA A 257 -46.47 -2.17 -24.76
N PRO A 258 -46.84 -2.15 -26.05
CA PRO A 258 -48.14 -1.66 -26.47
C PRO A 258 -49.20 -2.71 -26.19
N GLY A 259 -49.97 -2.45 -25.13
CA GLY A 259 -51.25 -3.18 -24.87
C GLY A 259 -52.26 -2.84 -25.93
N SER A 260 -52.50 -3.76 -26.89
CA SER A 260 -53.65 -3.72 -27.81
C SER A 260 -54.92 -3.97 -27.04
N ILE A 261 -55.78 -2.97 -26.95
CA ILE A 261 -57.20 -3.14 -26.55
C ILE A 261 -58.08 -2.70 -27.68
N SER A 262 -58.88 -3.68 -28.14
CA SER A 262 -59.95 -3.64 -29.11
C SER A 262 -61.00 -2.56 -28.85
N ALA A 263 -61.41 -1.91 -29.90
CA ALA A 263 -62.52 -0.95 -29.94
C ALA A 263 -63.86 -1.58 -29.56
N GLY A 264 -64.54 -0.96 -28.60
CA GLY A 264 -65.92 -1.17 -28.30
C GLY A 264 -66.58 0.19 -28.09
N THR A 265 -67.39 0.58 -29.08
CA THR A 265 -68.25 1.76 -29.09
C THR A 265 -69.37 1.60 -28.06
N VAL A 266 -69.67 2.62 -27.24
CA VAL A 266 -71.09 3.08 -26.89
C VAL A 266 -71.06 4.34 -25.99
N ALA A 267 -71.83 5.34 -26.46
CA ALA A 267 -72.70 6.35 -25.83
C ALA A 267 -72.11 7.40 -24.84
N ALA A 268 -72.50 8.61 -25.22
CA ALA A 268 -72.43 9.86 -24.47
C ALA A 268 -73.15 9.82 -23.09
N GLY A 269 -72.50 10.43 -22.09
CA GLY A 269 -73.10 10.66 -20.79
C GLY A 269 -72.20 11.44 -19.86
N SER A 270 -72.55 12.74 -19.69
CA SER A 270 -72.27 13.64 -18.54
C SER A 270 -70.96 13.58 -17.80
N ARG A 271 -70.20 14.65 -17.93
CA ARG A 271 -69.02 15.10 -17.23
C ARG A 271 -69.29 15.36 -15.75
N PRO A 272 -68.61 14.68 -14.81
CA PRO A 272 -68.45 15.17 -13.46
C PRO A 272 -67.16 15.93 -13.27
N PRO A 273 -67.02 16.77 -12.23
CA PRO A 273 -65.99 17.79 -12.12
C PRO A 273 -64.60 17.22 -11.76
N VAL A 274 -63.59 17.90 -12.27
CA VAL A 274 -62.16 17.70 -11.99
C VAL A 274 -61.93 17.85 -10.50
N PRO A 275 -61.34 16.86 -9.80
CA PRO A 275 -60.68 17.13 -8.52
C PRO A 275 -59.25 17.63 -8.80
N ALA A 276 -59.06 18.93 -8.56
CA ALA A 276 -57.74 19.47 -8.34
C ALA A 276 -57.20 18.90 -7.01
N ALA A 277 -56.25 18.00 -7.11
CA ALA A 277 -55.24 17.77 -6.07
C ALA A 277 -54.17 16.85 -6.70
N ALA A 278 -53.17 17.44 -7.35
CA ALA A 278 -51.87 16.84 -7.37
C ALA A 278 -51.46 16.70 -5.88
N ALA A 279 -51.63 15.52 -5.34
CA ALA A 279 -51.05 15.20 -4.05
C ALA A 279 -49.51 15.38 -4.20
N ALA A 280 -49.02 16.47 -3.63
CA ALA A 280 -47.59 16.67 -3.41
C ALA A 280 -47.09 15.38 -2.75
N ARG A 281 -46.25 14.63 -3.45
CA ARG A 281 -45.44 13.58 -2.85
C ARG A 281 -44.67 14.26 -1.73
N ILE A 282 -45.06 13.99 -0.48
CA ILE A 282 -44.25 14.36 0.69
C ILE A 282 -42.89 13.74 0.44
N PRO A 283 -41.83 14.53 0.30
CA PRO A 283 -40.47 13.98 0.15
C PRO A 283 -40.21 13.09 1.38
N ARG A 284 -39.94 11.82 1.18
CA ARG A 284 -39.41 11.01 2.26
C ARG A 284 -38.20 11.74 2.79
N PRO A 285 -38.07 12.00 4.10
CA PRO A 285 -36.89 12.61 4.65
C PRO A 285 -35.68 11.72 4.30
N VAL A 286 -34.76 12.27 3.52
CA VAL A 286 -33.47 11.62 3.23
C VAL A 286 -32.78 11.49 4.59
N PRO A 287 -32.40 10.28 5.02
CA PRO A 287 -31.69 10.13 6.29
C PRO A 287 -30.40 10.98 6.27
N ALA A 288 -30.06 11.59 7.40
CA ALA A 288 -28.84 12.36 7.53
C ALA A 288 -27.62 11.43 7.25
N PRO A 289 -26.67 11.83 6.40
CA PRO A 289 -25.51 10.99 6.11
C PRO A 289 -24.67 10.77 7.38
N ALA A 290 -24.24 9.52 7.61
CA ALA A 290 -23.43 9.10 8.76
C ALA A 290 -22.26 8.25 8.23
N GLN A 291 -21.26 8.91 7.62
CA GLN A 291 -20.24 8.25 6.82
C GLN A 291 -18.87 8.12 7.55
N LEU A 292 -18.79 8.48 8.83
CA LEU A 292 -17.54 8.33 9.57
C LEU A 292 -17.12 6.85 9.62
N PRO A 293 -15.87 6.53 9.30
CA PRO A 293 -15.29 5.21 9.57
C PRO A 293 -15.43 4.82 11.04
N ALA A 294 -15.29 3.53 11.36
CA ALA A 294 -15.30 3.07 12.74
C ALA A 294 -14.17 3.74 13.55
N ASP A 295 -14.49 4.11 14.79
CA ASP A 295 -13.48 4.68 15.69
C ASP A 295 -12.47 3.61 16.11
N VAL A 296 -11.23 4.01 16.34
CA VAL A 296 -10.12 3.13 16.73
C VAL A 296 -10.25 2.83 18.23
N ALA A 297 -10.57 1.60 18.59
CA ALA A 297 -10.84 1.20 19.97
C ALA A 297 -9.62 1.36 20.90
N ASP A 298 -8.41 1.27 20.36
CA ASP A 298 -7.14 1.40 21.07
C ASP A 298 -6.46 2.76 20.83
N PHE A 299 -7.24 3.80 20.48
CA PHE A 299 -6.70 5.16 20.35
C PHE A 299 -6.04 5.59 21.66
N THR A 300 -4.80 6.07 21.56
CA THR A 300 -3.95 6.34 22.72
C THR A 300 -3.21 7.64 22.54
N GLY A 301 -3.10 8.40 23.65
CA GLY A 301 -2.39 9.67 23.71
C GLY A 301 -3.11 10.80 22.98
N ARG A 302 -2.39 11.93 22.85
CA ARG A 302 -2.83 13.10 22.09
C ARG A 302 -4.09 13.77 22.63
N GLU A 303 -4.29 13.71 23.93
CA GLU A 303 -5.49 14.25 24.56
C GLU A 303 -5.64 15.76 24.30
N ASP A 304 -4.52 16.49 24.31
CA ASP A 304 -4.49 17.93 24.02
C ASP A 304 -4.89 18.23 22.58
N GLN A 305 -4.39 17.44 21.59
CA GLN A 305 -4.73 17.60 20.18
C GLN A 305 -6.19 17.23 19.94
N VAL A 306 -6.68 16.15 20.54
CA VAL A 306 -8.10 15.75 20.47
C VAL A 306 -8.99 16.85 21.04
N LYS A 307 -8.68 17.36 22.23
CA LYS A 307 -9.42 18.44 22.88
C LYS A 307 -9.41 19.71 22.00
N HIS A 308 -8.25 20.10 21.51
CA HIS A 308 -8.10 21.27 20.65
C HIS A 308 -8.95 21.14 19.37
N LEU A 309 -8.91 19.99 18.70
CA LEU A 309 -9.75 19.73 17.53
C LEU A 309 -11.24 19.76 17.87
N CYS A 310 -11.64 19.16 19.00
CA CYS A 310 -13.03 19.19 19.44
C CYS A 310 -13.50 20.62 19.72
N ASP A 311 -12.68 21.43 20.39
CA ASP A 311 -12.99 22.82 20.68
C ASP A 311 -13.09 23.66 19.39
N LEU A 312 -12.20 23.48 18.43
CA LEU A 312 -12.24 24.13 17.12
C LEU A 312 -13.49 23.78 16.33
N LEU A 313 -13.84 22.50 16.28
CA LEU A 313 -14.93 22.02 15.46
C LEU A 313 -16.32 22.32 16.09
N ALA A 314 -16.46 22.17 17.42
CA ALA A 314 -17.76 22.26 18.08
C ALA A 314 -18.15 23.69 18.49
N SER A 315 -17.21 24.52 18.98
CA SER A 315 -17.53 25.73 19.71
C SER A 315 -17.39 27.01 18.90
N GLY A 316 -16.75 27.01 17.76
CA GLY A 316 -16.33 28.25 17.09
C GLY A 316 -15.70 29.15 18.13
N GLY A 317 -14.40 29.06 18.40
CA GLY A 317 -13.70 29.72 19.50
C GLY A 317 -14.16 31.16 19.72
N ALA A 318 -14.00 31.71 20.91
CA ALA A 318 -14.48 33.02 21.31
C ALA A 318 -13.98 34.20 20.43
N GLU A 319 -13.08 33.94 19.49
CA GLU A 319 -12.51 34.88 18.52
C GLU A 319 -12.91 34.57 17.05
N ALA A 320 -13.77 33.56 16.80
CA ALA A 320 -14.14 33.20 15.44
C ALA A 320 -15.10 34.23 14.83
N ASP A 321 -14.75 34.73 13.64
CA ASP A 321 -15.65 35.56 12.83
C ASP A 321 -16.96 34.77 12.58
N PRO A 322 -18.12 35.30 12.98
CA PRO A 322 -19.40 34.61 12.88
C PRO A 322 -19.80 34.19 11.45
N GLY A 323 -19.09 34.66 10.43
CA GLY A 323 -19.30 34.33 9.03
C GLY A 323 -18.33 33.31 8.43
N ALA A 324 -17.21 32.98 9.10
CA ALA A 324 -16.17 32.14 8.56
C ALA A 324 -16.43 30.64 8.78
N VAL A 325 -16.15 29.82 7.77
CA VAL A 325 -16.17 28.37 7.87
C VAL A 325 -15.04 27.89 8.79
N ARG A 326 -15.35 26.99 9.71
CA ARG A 326 -14.36 26.39 10.60
C ARG A 326 -13.62 25.27 9.88
N ILE A 327 -12.31 25.44 9.69
CA ILE A 327 -11.46 24.46 9.02
C ILE A 327 -10.33 24.08 9.96
N ALA A 328 -10.31 22.82 10.40
CA ALA A 328 -9.19 22.23 11.13
C ALA A 328 -8.33 21.42 10.15
N LEU A 329 -7.04 21.69 10.12
CA LEU A 329 -6.06 21.01 9.27
C LEU A 329 -5.11 20.19 10.14
N VAL A 330 -5.15 18.86 10.00
CA VAL A 330 -4.22 17.95 10.68
C VAL A 330 -3.13 17.57 9.70
N ALA A 331 -1.91 18.08 9.93
CA ALA A 331 -0.76 17.84 9.08
C ALA A 331 0.32 16.99 9.77
N GLY A 332 1.19 16.34 9.00
CA GLY A 332 2.29 15.55 9.53
C GLY A 332 2.76 14.43 8.58
N SER A 333 3.89 13.82 8.88
CA SER A 333 4.47 12.72 8.08
C SER A 333 3.58 11.48 8.05
N GLY A 334 3.93 10.54 7.17
CA GLY A 334 3.26 9.23 7.08
C GLY A 334 3.43 8.41 8.35
N GLY A 335 2.37 7.69 8.76
CA GLY A 335 2.43 6.81 9.93
C GLY A 335 2.21 7.46 11.29
N LEU A 336 2.00 8.79 11.35
CA LEU A 336 1.72 9.52 12.60
C LEU A 336 0.30 9.33 13.15
N GLY A 337 -0.61 8.69 12.40
CA GLY A 337 -1.98 8.46 12.85
C GLY A 337 -2.92 9.66 12.66
N LYS A 338 -2.71 10.49 11.62
CA LYS A 338 -3.57 11.64 11.27
C LYS A 338 -5.03 11.24 11.07
N THR A 339 -5.26 10.24 10.24
CA THR A 339 -6.60 9.69 9.96
C THR A 339 -7.26 9.19 11.25
N SER A 340 -6.52 8.43 12.07
CA SER A 340 -7.02 7.93 13.37
C SER A 340 -7.43 9.07 14.29
N LEU A 341 -6.62 10.12 14.39
CA LEU A 341 -6.94 11.30 15.20
C LEU A 341 -8.17 12.04 14.67
N ALA A 342 -8.24 12.23 13.34
CA ALA A 342 -9.37 12.94 12.71
C ALA A 342 -10.68 12.17 12.92
N VAL A 343 -10.69 10.86 12.70
CA VAL A 343 -11.85 10.00 12.92
C VAL A 343 -12.27 10.02 14.39
N HIS A 344 -11.31 9.88 15.32
CA HIS A 344 -11.58 9.92 16.76
C HIS A 344 -12.18 11.25 17.21
N ALA A 345 -11.60 12.38 16.77
CA ALA A 345 -12.14 13.72 17.06
C ALA A 345 -13.53 13.93 16.43
N ALA A 346 -13.74 13.46 15.18
CA ALA A 346 -15.03 13.53 14.50
C ALA A 346 -16.13 12.79 15.27
N HIS A 347 -15.84 11.59 15.77
CA HIS A 347 -16.77 10.83 16.61
C HIS A 347 -17.13 11.56 17.90
N ARG A 348 -16.19 12.23 18.55
CA ARG A 348 -16.41 13.00 19.77
C ARG A 348 -17.32 14.22 19.55
N VAL A 349 -17.18 14.91 18.42
CA VAL A 349 -17.99 16.11 18.10
C VAL A 349 -19.26 15.79 17.33
N ARG A 350 -19.54 14.53 16.98
CA ARG A 350 -20.68 14.11 16.16
C ARG A 350 -22.02 14.70 16.60
N ALA A 351 -22.26 14.79 17.90
CA ALA A 351 -23.50 15.33 18.45
C ALA A 351 -23.71 16.83 18.13
N SER A 352 -22.66 17.57 17.82
CA SER A 352 -22.70 18.96 17.41
C SER A 352 -23.16 19.16 15.95
N PHE A 353 -23.23 18.09 15.16
CA PHE A 353 -23.57 18.09 13.73
C PHE A 353 -24.78 17.16 13.45
N PRO A 354 -25.98 17.57 13.85
CA PRO A 354 -27.17 16.72 13.79
C PRO A 354 -27.65 16.45 12.36
N ASP A 355 -27.29 17.29 11.37
CA ASP A 355 -27.70 17.13 9.99
C ASP A 355 -26.79 16.14 9.22
N GLY A 356 -25.75 15.59 9.86
CA GLY A 356 -24.97 14.48 9.38
C GLY A 356 -23.46 14.72 9.28
N GLN A 357 -22.76 13.65 8.88
CA GLN A 357 -21.31 13.64 8.67
C GLN A 357 -20.99 13.04 7.30
N LEU A 358 -20.22 13.78 6.51
CA LEU A 358 -19.64 13.34 5.24
C LEU A 358 -18.17 12.96 5.47
N TYR A 359 -17.75 11.87 4.87
CA TYR A 359 -16.36 11.40 4.90
C TYR A 359 -15.91 11.02 3.48
N VAL A 360 -14.69 11.41 3.13
CA VAL A 360 -14.03 10.97 1.90
C VAL A 360 -12.52 10.91 2.12
N ASP A 361 -11.89 9.82 1.66
CA ASP A 361 -10.46 9.79 1.39
C ASP A 361 -10.21 10.41 0.02
N LEU A 362 -9.45 11.50 -0.02
CA LEU A 362 -9.15 12.26 -1.23
C LEU A 362 -8.00 11.65 -2.03
N LEU A 363 -7.39 10.55 -1.54
CA LEU A 363 -6.28 9.85 -2.20
C LEU A 363 -5.11 10.78 -2.58
N GLY A 364 -4.90 11.86 -1.82
CA GLY A 364 -3.92 12.90 -2.16
C GLY A 364 -2.48 12.43 -2.21
N ALA A 365 -2.17 11.32 -1.54
CA ALA A 365 -0.86 10.70 -1.53
C ALA A 365 -0.60 9.74 -2.70
N THR A 366 -1.58 9.54 -3.59
CA THR A 366 -1.48 8.65 -4.75
C THR A 366 -1.11 9.40 -6.02
N SER A 367 -0.73 8.67 -7.08
CA SER A 367 -0.48 9.25 -8.41
C SER A 367 -1.74 9.85 -9.03
N HIS A 368 -2.94 9.41 -8.62
CA HIS A 368 -4.22 9.85 -9.14
C HIS A 368 -5.15 10.24 -7.98
N PRO A 369 -5.00 11.44 -7.42
CA PRO A 369 -5.88 11.92 -6.38
C PRO A 369 -7.31 12.10 -6.90
N LEU A 370 -8.30 11.92 -6.03
CA LEU A 370 -9.70 12.07 -6.38
C LEU A 370 -9.99 13.50 -6.87
N PRO A 371 -10.54 13.68 -8.08
CA PRO A 371 -10.94 15.00 -8.55
C PRO A 371 -12.03 15.61 -7.65
N PRO A 372 -11.95 16.89 -7.28
CA PRO A 372 -12.99 17.53 -6.48
C PRO A 372 -14.38 17.42 -7.07
N ALA A 373 -14.49 17.41 -8.38
CA ALA A 373 -15.73 17.26 -9.13
C ALA A 373 -16.47 15.95 -8.81
N ASP A 374 -15.72 14.85 -8.72
CA ASP A 374 -16.29 13.52 -8.41
C ASP A 374 -16.73 13.44 -6.95
N VAL A 375 -15.95 14.03 -6.04
CA VAL A 375 -16.33 14.14 -4.62
C VAL A 375 -17.60 14.97 -4.45
N LEU A 376 -17.70 16.10 -5.13
CA LEU A 376 -18.93 16.94 -5.11
C LEU A 376 -20.15 16.20 -5.63
N ALA A 377 -20.01 15.45 -6.72
CA ALA A 377 -21.09 14.65 -7.27
C ALA A 377 -21.52 13.54 -6.30
N ARG A 378 -20.58 12.90 -5.59
CA ARG A 378 -20.87 11.93 -4.54
C ARG A 378 -21.61 12.60 -3.37
N PHE A 379 -21.06 13.67 -2.81
CA PHE A 379 -21.66 14.38 -1.67
C PHE A 379 -23.07 14.91 -1.98
N LEU A 380 -23.31 15.43 -3.20
CA LEU A 380 -24.66 15.86 -3.60
C LEU A 380 -25.66 14.71 -3.60
N ARG A 381 -25.27 13.53 -4.09
CA ARG A 381 -26.12 12.33 -4.04
C ARG A 381 -26.40 11.91 -2.60
N ASP A 382 -25.38 11.89 -1.76
CA ASP A 382 -25.49 11.53 -0.34
C ASP A 382 -26.39 12.52 0.44
N LEU A 383 -26.45 13.78 -0.01
CA LEU A 383 -27.32 14.82 0.52
C LEU A 383 -28.74 14.79 -0.07
N GLY A 384 -29.05 13.82 -0.95
CA GLY A 384 -30.38 13.59 -1.50
C GLY A 384 -30.68 14.35 -2.79
N VAL A 385 -29.68 14.87 -3.49
CA VAL A 385 -29.86 15.47 -4.81
C VAL A 385 -29.95 14.35 -5.85
N ASP A 386 -31.01 14.37 -6.67
CA ASP A 386 -31.15 13.41 -7.78
C ASP A 386 -29.98 13.56 -8.75
N GLY A 387 -29.45 12.43 -9.24
CA GLY A 387 -28.33 12.43 -10.17
C GLY A 387 -28.54 13.28 -11.44
N ARG A 388 -29.81 13.44 -11.87
CA ARG A 388 -30.21 14.28 -13.00
C ARG A 388 -30.11 15.78 -12.73
N ASP A 389 -30.16 16.17 -11.45
CA ASP A 389 -30.11 17.56 -10.98
C ASP A 389 -28.68 17.98 -10.56
N ILE A 390 -27.69 17.09 -10.73
CA ILE A 390 -26.28 17.40 -10.46
C ILE A 390 -25.71 18.07 -11.72
N PRO A 391 -25.21 19.32 -11.60
CA PRO A 391 -24.61 20.03 -12.74
C PRO A 391 -23.38 19.31 -13.31
N VAL A 392 -23.22 19.39 -14.62
CA VAL A 392 -22.02 18.84 -15.31
C VAL A 392 -20.82 19.75 -15.13
N ASP A 393 -21.05 21.06 -15.09
CA ASP A 393 -20.02 22.07 -14.84
C ASP A 393 -19.56 22.02 -13.39
N ASP A 394 -18.25 22.08 -13.17
CA ASP A 394 -17.63 21.92 -11.85
C ASP A 394 -17.91 23.11 -10.92
N ASP A 395 -17.95 24.34 -11.45
CA ASP A 395 -18.25 25.53 -10.67
C ASP A 395 -19.72 25.58 -10.28
N GLU A 396 -20.62 25.18 -11.18
CA GLU A 396 -22.06 25.07 -10.89
C GLU A 396 -22.31 23.95 -9.86
N ARG A 397 -21.56 22.84 -9.96
CA ARG A 397 -21.65 21.73 -9.00
C ARG A 397 -21.20 22.17 -7.62
N ALA A 398 -20.08 22.91 -7.51
CA ALA A 398 -19.62 23.48 -6.25
C ALA A 398 -20.62 24.52 -5.68
N ALA A 399 -21.24 25.34 -6.52
CA ALA A 399 -22.28 26.27 -6.11
C ALA A 399 -23.54 25.53 -5.62
N ARG A 400 -23.95 24.45 -6.28
CA ARG A 400 -25.07 23.59 -5.88
C ARG A 400 -24.80 22.94 -4.51
N TYR A 401 -23.59 22.43 -4.31
CA TYR A 401 -23.16 21.84 -3.04
C TYR A 401 -23.24 22.85 -1.89
N ARG A 402 -22.70 24.06 -2.06
CA ARG A 402 -22.83 25.11 -1.06
C ARG A 402 -24.28 25.49 -0.75
N THR A 403 -25.13 25.51 -1.78
CA THR A 403 -26.57 25.78 -1.63
C THR A 403 -27.27 24.70 -0.81
N VAL A 404 -26.95 23.41 -1.05
CA VAL A 404 -27.54 22.28 -0.32
C VAL A 404 -27.08 22.25 1.14
N LEU A 405 -25.87 22.68 1.42
CA LEU A 405 -25.31 22.78 2.77
C LEU A 405 -25.77 24.02 3.54
N ALA A 406 -26.34 25.04 2.85
CA ALA A 406 -26.74 26.29 3.50
C ALA A 406 -27.77 26.01 4.60
N GLY A 407 -27.46 26.47 5.82
CA GLY A 407 -28.29 26.28 7.01
C GLY A 407 -28.20 24.91 7.67
N ARG A 408 -27.47 23.94 7.11
CA ARG A 408 -27.22 22.64 7.75
C ARG A 408 -26.01 22.70 8.67
N ARG A 409 -26.07 21.93 9.75
CA ARG A 409 -24.97 21.72 10.69
C ARG A 409 -24.32 20.37 10.37
N MET A 410 -23.35 20.40 9.47
CA MET A 410 -22.67 19.21 8.96
C MET A 410 -21.21 19.20 9.32
N LEU A 411 -20.66 18.03 9.60
CA LEU A 411 -19.21 17.80 9.68
C LEU A 411 -18.75 17.16 8.36
N ILE A 412 -17.73 17.75 7.75
CA ILE A 412 -17.12 17.25 6.52
C ILE A 412 -15.70 16.84 6.84
N VAL A 413 -15.37 15.56 6.68
CA VAL A 413 -14.02 15.02 6.91
C VAL A 413 -13.41 14.69 5.55
N LEU A 414 -12.33 15.40 5.23
CA LEU A 414 -11.56 15.27 4.00
C LEU A 414 -10.20 14.65 4.37
N ASP A 415 -10.13 13.35 4.27
CA ASP A 415 -8.93 12.61 4.66
C ASP A 415 -7.91 12.58 3.51
N ASN A 416 -6.62 12.57 3.84
CA ASN A 416 -5.51 12.40 2.91
C ASN A 416 -5.55 13.37 1.71
N ALA A 417 -5.73 14.66 1.98
CA ALA A 417 -5.74 15.70 0.96
C ALA A 417 -4.33 15.96 0.43
N ARG A 418 -4.23 16.22 -0.89
CA ARG A 418 -2.97 16.51 -1.58
C ARG A 418 -2.51 17.95 -1.38
N ASP A 419 -3.41 18.90 -1.71
CA ASP A 419 -3.14 20.32 -1.74
C ASP A 419 -4.44 21.12 -1.54
N ALA A 420 -4.30 22.45 -1.39
CA ALA A 420 -5.43 23.33 -1.21
C ALA A 420 -6.34 23.43 -2.44
N ALA A 421 -5.86 23.17 -3.64
CA ALA A 421 -6.67 23.18 -4.86
C ALA A 421 -7.69 22.05 -4.85
N GLN A 422 -7.31 20.88 -4.29
CA GLN A 422 -8.23 19.76 -4.10
C GLN A 422 -9.31 20.05 -3.03
N VAL A 423 -8.96 20.78 -1.97
CA VAL A 423 -9.85 21.05 -0.82
C VAL A 423 -10.82 22.20 -1.08
N ARG A 424 -10.37 23.32 -1.70
CA ARG A 424 -11.17 24.55 -1.86
C ARG A 424 -12.57 24.35 -2.43
N PRO A 425 -12.80 23.54 -3.50
CA PRO A 425 -14.14 23.34 -4.05
C PRO A 425 -15.09 22.62 -3.08
N LEU A 426 -14.54 21.84 -2.12
CA LEU A 426 -15.27 21.02 -1.17
C LEU A 426 -15.67 21.77 0.11
N LEU A 427 -15.25 23.03 0.25
CA LEU A 427 -15.55 23.83 1.41
C LEU A 427 -17.02 24.31 1.39
N PRO A 428 -17.76 24.21 2.52
CA PRO A 428 -19.09 24.76 2.66
C PRO A 428 -19.05 26.31 2.62
N GLY A 429 -20.17 26.91 2.25
CA GLY A 429 -20.29 28.40 2.20
C GLY A 429 -20.79 29.03 3.49
N THR A 430 -21.00 28.27 4.57
CA THR A 430 -21.63 28.74 5.80
C THR A 430 -20.90 28.28 7.05
N ALA A 431 -20.86 29.13 8.08
CA ALA A 431 -20.23 28.85 9.39
C ALA A 431 -20.96 27.77 10.22
N SER A 432 -22.16 27.34 9.80
CA SER A 432 -22.91 26.29 10.50
C SER A 432 -22.27 24.91 10.39
N SER A 433 -21.51 24.66 9.33
CA SER A 433 -20.75 23.42 9.09
C SER A 433 -19.29 23.59 9.47
N ALA A 434 -18.60 22.48 9.70
CA ALA A 434 -17.17 22.45 9.96
C ALA A 434 -16.47 21.44 9.04
N VAL A 435 -15.20 21.71 8.74
CA VAL A 435 -14.36 20.85 7.90
C VAL A 435 -13.13 20.41 8.68
N LEU A 436 -12.86 19.13 8.63
CA LEU A 436 -11.65 18.52 9.18
C LEU A 436 -10.86 17.90 8.03
N VAL A 437 -9.65 18.37 7.81
CA VAL A 437 -8.79 17.94 6.72
C VAL A 437 -7.57 17.24 7.28
N THR A 438 -7.18 16.08 6.75
CA THR A 438 -5.87 15.50 7.02
C THR A 438 -4.99 15.59 5.78
N THR A 439 -3.71 15.81 5.96
CA THR A 439 -2.76 16.02 4.87
C THR A 439 -1.35 15.62 5.27
N ARG A 440 -0.49 15.45 4.27
CA ARG A 440 0.97 15.29 4.44
C ARG A 440 1.74 16.59 4.22
N SER A 441 1.06 17.68 3.86
CA SER A 441 1.63 19.00 3.58
C SER A 441 0.90 20.08 4.38
N ARG A 442 1.58 21.15 4.77
CA ARG A 442 1.04 22.23 5.61
C ARG A 442 -0.01 23.12 4.94
N MET A 443 -0.14 23.11 3.63
CA MET A 443 -1.12 23.90 2.84
C MET A 443 -1.25 25.39 3.26
N PRO A 444 -0.18 26.19 3.21
CA PRO A 444 -0.22 27.58 3.66
C PRO A 444 -1.17 28.46 2.83
N ASP A 445 -1.54 28.03 1.64
CA ASP A 445 -2.45 28.68 0.71
C ASP A 445 -3.95 28.38 0.97
N LEU A 446 -4.27 27.58 1.97
CA LEU A 446 -5.65 27.35 2.42
C LEU A 446 -6.01 28.35 3.53
N ALA A 447 -6.74 29.41 3.16
CA ALA A 447 -7.09 30.50 4.08
C ALA A 447 -7.99 30.04 5.25
N SER A 448 -7.89 30.73 6.39
CA SER A 448 -8.74 30.53 7.58
C SER A 448 -8.64 29.14 8.21
N THR A 449 -7.51 28.43 8.04
CA THR A 449 -7.29 27.14 8.66
C THR A 449 -6.61 27.24 10.03
N GLN A 450 -7.05 26.37 10.95
CA GLN A 450 -6.33 26.14 12.20
C GLN A 450 -5.49 24.87 12.01
N LEU A 451 -4.17 25.06 12.02
CA LEU A 451 -3.21 23.96 11.80
C LEU A 451 -2.93 23.22 13.11
N VAL A 452 -3.12 21.90 13.08
CA VAL A 452 -2.65 20.96 14.11
C VAL A 452 -1.54 20.12 13.50
N ASP A 453 -0.30 20.50 13.81
CA ASP A 453 0.89 19.79 13.31
C ASP A 453 1.17 18.59 14.23
N LEU A 454 1.15 17.39 13.67
CA LEU A 454 1.34 16.17 14.44
C LEU A 454 2.81 15.76 14.48
N ASN A 455 3.31 15.59 15.70
CA ASN A 455 4.60 15.00 15.98
C ASN A 455 4.47 13.51 16.31
N VAL A 456 5.60 12.82 16.52
CA VAL A 456 5.65 11.49 17.10
C VAL A 456 5.04 11.46 18.51
N LEU A 457 4.69 10.29 19.00
CA LEU A 457 4.28 10.12 20.40
C LEU A 457 5.46 10.37 21.33
N ASP A 458 5.19 10.92 22.50
CA ASP A 458 6.18 10.93 23.56
C ASP A 458 6.39 9.54 24.17
N ASP A 459 7.36 9.40 25.08
CA ASP A 459 7.75 8.10 25.62
C ASP A 459 6.61 7.44 26.42
N ASP A 460 5.80 8.20 27.14
CA ASP A 460 4.68 7.69 27.94
C ASP A 460 3.52 7.29 27.04
N GLU A 461 3.19 8.08 26.02
CA GLU A 461 2.18 7.75 25.02
C GLU A 461 2.59 6.53 24.19
N ALA A 462 3.87 6.43 23.78
CA ALA A 462 4.43 5.31 23.04
C ALA A 462 4.36 4.01 23.85
N LEU A 463 4.73 4.08 25.13
CA LEU A 463 4.64 2.94 26.06
C LEU A 463 3.17 2.52 26.25
N THR A 464 2.27 3.47 26.43
CA THR A 464 0.84 3.20 26.60
C THR A 464 0.24 2.54 25.36
N LEU A 465 0.57 3.01 24.15
CA LEU A 465 0.13 2.39 22.90
C LEU A 465 0.65 0.96 22.78
N PHE A 466 1.94 0.75 23.03
CA PHE A 466 2.56 -0.57 22.95
C PHE A 466 1.91 -1.55 23.91
N THR A 467 1.73 -1.14 25.17
CA THR A 467 1.18 -1.96 26.25
C THR A 467 -0.27 -2.36 25.99
N ARG A 468 -1.08 -1.44 25.44
CA ARG A 468 -2.46 -1.75 25.02
C ARG A 468 -2.54 -2.85 23.96
N VAL A 469 -1.57 -2.92 23.05
CA VAL A 469 -1.56 -3.91 21.98
C VAL A 469 -0.92 -5.23 22.43
N VAL A 470 0.20 -5.19 23.17
CA VAL A 470 0.97 -6.38 23.57
C VAL A 470 0.44 -7.02 24.86
N GLY A 471 -0.16 -6.21 25.73
CA GLY A 471 -0.61 -6.57 27.09
C GLY A 471 0.35 -6.11 28.17
N ASP A 472 -0.21 -5.65 29.31
CA ASP A 472 0.53 -5.06 30.46
C ASP A 472 1.54 -6.05 31.04
N GLU A 473 1.15 -7.30 31.26
CA GLU A 473 2.00 -8.32 31.87
C GLU A 473 3.25 -8.61 31.03
N ARG A 474 3.09 -8.66 29.70
CA ARG A 474 4.19 -8.96 28.79
C ARG A 474 5.17 -7.80 28.70
N ALA A 475 4.69 -6.56 28.63
CA ALA A 475 5.53 -5.37 28.63
C ALA A 475 6.29 -5.21 29.97
N ALA A 476 5.61 -5.46 31.11
CA ALA A 476 6.20 -5.37 32.43
C ALA A 476 7.21 -6.50 32.73
N ALA A 477 7.13 -7.63 32.04
CA ALA A 477 8.09 -8.73 32.19
C ALA A 477 9.47 -8.41 31.61
N GLU A 478 9.54 -7.51 30.58
CA GLU A 478 10.77 -7.16 29.87
C GLU A 478 10.91 -5.62 29.72
N PRO A 479 11.03 -4.85 30.81
CA PRO A 479 10.95 -3.38 30.75
C PRO A 479 12.11 -2.73 29.98
N GLU A 480 13.33 -3.25 30.12
CA GLU A 480 14.51 -2.75 29.40
C GLU A 480 14.39 -3.00 27.88
N ALA A 481 13.95 -4.20 27.50
CA ALA A 481 13.72 -4.53 26.10
C ALA A 481 12.56 -3.73 25.48
N THR A 482 11.54 -3.43 26.29
CA THR A 482 10.42 -2.58 25.87
C THR A 482 10.92 -1.16 25.59
N ALA A 483 11.70 -0.57 26.47
CA ALA A 483 12.29 0.75 26.26
C ALA A 483 13.21 0.78 25.02
N GLU A 484 14.03 -0.25 24.82
CA GLU A 484 14.90 -0.37 23.64
C GLU A 484 14.09 -0.47 22.33
N LEU A 485 13.02 -1.27 22.33
CA LEU A 485 12.14 -1.42 21.18
C LEU A 485 11.43 -0.10 20.84
N LEU A 486 10.90 0.61 21.83
CA LEU A 486 10.23 1.88 21.65
C LEU A 486 11.19 2.95 21.14
N LEU A 487 12.42 2.99 21.64
CA LEU A 487 13.47 3.87 21.11
C LEU A 487 13.76 3.58 19.63
N ALA A 488 13.83 2.30 19.24
CA ALA A 488 14.03 1.92 17.85
C ALA A 488 12.85 2.28 16.94
N CYS A 489 11.62 2.35 17.48
CA CYS A 489 10.43 2.84 16.78
C CYS A 489 10.37 4.37 16.71
N ALA A 490 11.24 5.08 17.43
CA ALA A 490 11.36 6.55 17.47
C ALA A 490 10.01 7.27 17.68
N GLY A 491 9.13 6.73 18.52
CA GLY A 491 7.82 7.29 18.82
C GLY A 491 6.80 7.26 17.66
N LEU A 492 7.11 6.59 16.54
CA LEU A 492 6.19 6.52 15.40
C LEU A 492 5.06 5.51 15.66
N PRO A 493 3.78 5.93 15.74
CA PRO A 493 2.66 5.04 16.06
C PRO A 493 2.54 3.82 15.16
N LEU A 494 2.75 4.00 13.85
CA LEU A 494 2.72 2.89 12.88
C LEU A 494 3.80 1.84 13.18
N ALA A 495 5.03 2.28 13.47
CA ALA A 495 6.13 1.36 13.80
C ALA A 495 5.84 0.58 15.09
N ILE A 496 5.35 1.28 16.13
CA ILE A 496 4.99 0.67 17.41
C ILE A 496 3.90 -0.40 17.21
N ARG A 497 2.83 -0.08 16.48
CA ARG A 497 1.74 -1.02 16.19
C ARG A 497 2.19 -2.25 15.40
N ILE A 498 3.04 -2.05 14.39
CA ILE A 498 3.61 -3.15 13.61
C ILE A 498 4.43 -4.08 14.50
N CYS A 499 5.33 -3.53 15.32
CA CYS A 499 6.15 -4.32 16.23
C CYS A 499 5.31 -5.09 17.24
N ALA A 500 4.31 -4.44 17.84
CA ALA A 500 3.37 -5.03 18.77
C ALA A 500 2.52 -6.13 18.12
N ALA A 501 1.98 -5.91 16.93
CA ALA A 501 1.23 -6.90 16.17
C ALA A 501 2.08 -8.13 15.84
N ARG A 502 3.34 -7.95 15.39
CA ARG A 502 4.26 -9.06 15.14
C ARG A 502 4.57 -9.88 16.38
N LEU A 503 4.71 -9.23 17.53
CA LEU A 503 4.89 -9.92 18.80
C LEU A 503 3.66 -10.76 19.18
N ASN A 504 2.44 -10.26 18.91
CA ASN A 504 1.21 -10.99 19.19
C ASN A 504 1.02 -12.17 18.22
N MET A 505 1.38 -12.00 16.94
CA MET A 505 1.34 -13.09 15.96
C MET A 505 2.34 -14.21 16.26
N ARG A 506 3.40 -13.91 17.04
CA ARG A 506 4.50 -14.83 17.34
C ARG A 506 4.64 -15.01 18.86
N SER A 507 3.78 -15.82 19.44
CA SER A 507 3.72 -16.04 20.90
C SER A 507 5.04 -16.53 21.52
N GLY A 508 5.92 -17.17 20.74
CA GLY A 508 7.24 -17.61 21.20
C GLY A 508 8.34 -16.53 21.13
N TRP A 509 8.04 -15.33 20.62
CA TRP A 509 9.03 -14.26 20.60
C TRP A 509 8.97 -13.44 21.88
N THR A 510 10.13 -13.16 22.46
CA THR A 510 10.30 -12.19 23.54
C THR A 510 10.39 -10.78 22.94
N ILE A 511 10.11 -9.76 23.76
CA ILE A 511 10.32 -8.35 23.37
C ILE A 511 11.80 -8.13 23.07
N GLN A 512 12.70 -8.75 23.87
CA GLN A 512 14.15 -8.71 23.64
C GLN A 512 14.55 -9.24 22.27
N THR A 513 13.89 -10.30 21.78
CA THR A 513 14.15 -10.83 20.42
C THR A 513 13.81 -9.79 19.36
N MET A 514 12.67 -9.12 19.49
CA MET A 514 12.27 -8.08 18.53
C MET A 514 13.17 -6.85 18.61
N ALA A 515 13.51 -6.38 19.82
CA ALA A 515 14.43 -5.25 20.02
C ALA A 515 15.80 -5.51 19.41
N SER A 516 16.33 -6.73 19.58
CA SER A 516 17.63 -7.14 19.01
C SER A 516 17.62 -7.08 17.47
N ARG A 517 16.50 -7.42 16.82
CA ARG A 517 16.34 -7.34 15.37
C ARG A 517 16.28 -5.90 14.85
N LEU A 518 15.77 -4.97 15.65
CA LEU A 518 15.68 -3.56 15.31
C LEU A 518 16.97 -2.77 15.54
N ARG A 519 17.99 -3.37 16.20
CA ARG A 519 19.30 -2.71 16.40
C ARG A 519 20.04 -2.48 15.11
N ASP A 520 19.91 -3.38 14.14
CA ASP A 520 20.51 -3.23 12.81
C ASP A 520 19.75 -2.16 12.03
N GLU A 521 20.37 -1.00 11.84
CA GLU A 521 19.76 0.13 11.14
C GLU A 521 19.38 -0.22 9.69
N HIS A 522 20.17 -1.05 9.00
CA HIS A 522 19.92 -1.45 7.62
C HIS A 522 18.71 -2.39 7.46
N ARG A 523 18.38 -3.14 8.52
CA ARG A 523 17.23 -4.07 8.53
C ARG A 523 16.02 -3.52 9.29
N ARG A 524 16.16 -2.39 9.97
CA ARG A 524 15.12 -1.83 10.84
C ARG A 524 13.79 -1.62 10.13
N LEU A 525 13.81 -1.02 8.95
CA LEU A 525 12.60 -0.78 8.16
C LEU A 525 12.00 -2.06 7.56
N ASP A 526 12.82 -3.09 7.29
CA ASP A 526 12.35 -4.40 6.85
C ASP A 526 11.62 -5.14 7.96
N GLU A 527 12.13 -5.02 9.20
CA GLU A 527 11.47 -5.59 10.38
C GLU A 527 10.17 -4.84 10.75
N MET A 528 9.98 -3.61 10.31
CA MET A 528 8.77 -2.81 10.52
C MET A 528 7.72 -3.04 9.42
N ARG A 529 7.36 -4.32 9.22
CA ARG A 529 6.32 -4.75 8.28
C ARG A 529 5.43 -5.82 8.91
N ALA A 530 4.12 -5.67 8.80
CA ALA A 530 3.14 -6.67 9.24
C ALA A 530 1.90 -6.61 8.33
N GLY A 531 1.67 -7.66 7.54
CA GLY A 531 0.65 -7.64 6.50
C GLY A 531 0.88 -6.47 5.54
N ASP A 532 -0.15 -5.66 5.31
CA ASP A 532 -0.11 -4.49 4.43
C ASP A 532 0.52 -3.25 5.10
N LEU A 533 0.75 -3.30 6.41
CA LEU A 533 1.37 -2.21 7.16
C LEU A 533 2.89 -2.26 6.97
N ALA A 534 3.45 -1.21 6.39
CA ALA A 534 4.88 -1.05 6.24
C ALA A 534 5.29 0.42 6.41
N VAL A 535 6.23 0.68 7.33
CA VAL A 535 6.75 2.04 7.57
C VAL A 535 7.45 2.56 6.32
N ARG A 536 8.23 1.72 5.63
CA ARG A 536 8.91 2.09 4.37
C ARG A 536 7.92 2.53 3.29
N ALA A 537 6.80 1.82 3.11
CA ALA A 537 5.77 2.19 2.13
C ALA A 537 5.16 3.56 2.43
N SER A 538 4.90 3.86 3.71
CA SER A 538 4.40 5.18 4.11
C SER A 538 5.37 6.31 3.79
N PHE A 539 6.68 6.09 3.96
CA PHE A 539 7.70 7.07 3.59
C PHE A 539 7.88 7.18 2.08
N GLN A 540 7.81 6.06 1.36
CA GLN A 540 7.88 6.03 -0.11
C GLN A 540 6.79 6.90 -0.74
N VAL A 541 5.57 6.85 -0.23
CA VAL A 541 4.46 7.68 -0.71
C VAL A 541 4.76 9.17 -0.53
N SER A 542 5.25 9.58 0.65
CA SER A 542 5.62 10.98 0.91
C SER A 542 6.79 11.44 0.02
N PHE A 543 7.78 10.57 -0.19
CA PHE A 543 8.91 10.83 -1.07
C PHE A 543 8.48 10.96 -2.54
N ALA A 544 7.59 10.08 -3.02
CA ALA A 544 7.08 10.10 -4.39
C ALA A 544 6.19 11.32 -4.70
N SER A 545 5.62 11.96 -3.68
CA SER A 545 4.83 13.18 -3.84
C SER A 545 5.67 14.47 -3.96
N LEU A 546 6.99 14.39 -3.74
CA LEU A 546 7.87 15.54 -3.89
C LEU A 546 7.91 16.01 -5.35
N PRO A 547 8.00 17.33 -5.59
CA PRO A 547 8.19 17.87 -6.93
C PRO A 547 9.42 17.25 -7.62
N ALA A 548 9.22 16.72 -8.83
CA ALA A 548 10.28 16.07 -9.60
C ALA A 548 11.23 17.06 -10.30
N ASN A 549 10.80 18.30 -10.47
CA ASN A 549 11.55 19.32 -11.19
C ASN A 549 12.16 20.34 -10.22
N ALA A 550 13.46 20.62 -10.39
CA ALA A 550 14.08 21.79 -9.79
C ALA A 550 13.50 23.08 -10.41
N GLN A 551 13.37 24.13 -9.61
CA GLN A 551 13.22 25.50 -10.19
C GLN A 551 14.47 25.84 -10.99
N ALA A 552 14.38 26.79 -11.92
CA ALA A 552 15.32 27.05 -13.03
C ALA A 552 16.81 27.12 -12.68
N ASP A 553 17.32 27.07 -11.54
CA ASP A 553 18.73 26.91 -11.12
C ASP A 553 18.84 26.13 -9.77
N GLY A 554 17.79 25.38 -9.41
CA GLY A 554 17.62 24.75 -8.10
C GLY A 554 17.99 23.26 -8.09
N ILE A 555 18.00 22.70 -6.88
CA ILE A 555 18.02 21.25 -6.66
C ILE A 555 16.57 20.77 -6.46
N ALA A 556 16.21 19.64 -7.09
CA ALA A 556 14.90 19.03 -6.83
C ALA A 556 14.82 18.55 -5.36
N PRO A 557 13.70 18.76 -4.65
CA PRO A 557 13.54 18.29 -3.27
C PRO A 557 13.82 16.79 -3.10
N ALA A 558 13.48 15.98 -4.11
CA ALA A 558 13.79 14.55 -4.10
C ALA A 558 15.31 14.25 -4.12
N ASP A 559 16.10 15.05 -4.86
CA ASP A 559 17.56 14.91 -4.89
C ASP A 559 18.20 15.45 -3.60
N ALA A 560 17.68 16.55 -3.07
CA ALA A 560 18.06 17.08 -1.77
C ALA A 560 17.84 16.03 -0.66
N PHE A 561 16.71 15.34 -0.67
CA PHE A 561 16.40 14.25 0.28
C PHE A 561 17.42 13.12 0.17
N ARG A 562 17.76 12.67 -1.05
CA ARG A 562 18.78 11.62 -1.28
C ARG A 562 20.16 12.04 -0.78
N LEU A 563 20.58 13.26 -1.09
CA LEU A 563 21.91 13.76 -0.68
C LEU A 563 22.00 13.94 0.83
N LEU A 564 20.93 14.41 1.49
CA LEU A 564 20.88 14.50 2.95
C LEU A 564 21.01 13.14 3.63
N GLY A 565 20.61 12.04 2.99
CA GLY A 565 20.82 10.68 3.49
C GLY A 565 22.29 10.26 3.64
N LEU A 566 23.23 11.00 3.04
CA LEU A 566 24.66 10.81 3.23
C LEU A 566 25.16 11.42 4.54
N TRP A 567 24.41 12.33 5.16
CA TRP A 567 24.78 12.99 6.41
C TRP A 567 24.38 12.16 7.62
N GLN A 568 25.35 11.80 8.45
CA GLN A 568 25.15 10.97 9.65
C GLN A 568 25.07 11.76 10.96
N GLY A 569 25.18 13.09 10.89
CA GLY A 569 25.08 13.93 12.08
C GLY A 569 23.65 14.16 12.57
N PRO A 570 23.48 14.67 13.78
CA PRO A 570 22.14 14.87 14.39
C PRO A 570 21.33 15.97 13.70
N SER A 571 22.00 16.98 13.12
CA SER A 571 21.38 18.08 12.38
C SER A 571 22.38 18.68 11.38
N ILE A 572 21.88 19.33 10.34
CA ILE A 572 22.67 20.01 9.32
C ILE A 572 22.23 21.48 9.23
N SER A 573 23.19 22.40 8.99
CA SER A 573 22.85 23.80 8.68
C SER A 573 22.58 23.97 7.18
N SER A 574 21.82 25.02 6.80
CA SER A 574 21.59 25.38 5.39
C SER A 574 22.90 25.54 4.62
N ALA A 575 23.90 26.20 5.20
CA ALA A 575 25.23 26.36 4.59
C ALA A 575 25.97 25.03 4.39
N ALA A 576 25.90 24.09 5.34
CA ALA A 576 26.48 22.75 5.18
C ALA A 576 25.73 21.92 4.14
N ALA A 577 24.40 22.02 4.10
CA ALA A 577 23.57 21.37 3.10
C ALA A 577 23.86 21.94 1.69
N ALA A 578 24.04 23.25 1.56
CA ALA A 578 24.44 23.88 0.30
C ALA A 578 25.79 23.34 -0.22
N ALA A 579 26.75 23.16 0.68
CA ALA A 579 28.02 22.53 0.32
C ALA A 579 27.82 21.07 -0.11
N LEU A 580 26.99 20.30 0.60
CA LEU A 580 26.69 18.91 0.24
C LEU A 580 26.02 18.83 -1.14
N PHE A 581 25.04 19.68 -1.42
CA PHE A 581 24.31 19.71 -2.68
C PHE A 581 25.16 20.29 -3.83
N GLY A 582 26.11 21.16 -3.53
CA GLY A 582 26.89 21.89 -4.54
C GLY A 582 26.12 23.04 -5.17
N THR A 583 25.23 23.66 -4.40
CA THR A 583 24.34 24.77 -4.80
C THR A 583 24.58 25.99 -3.90
N SER A 584 23.94 27.14 -4.20
CA SER A 584 23.94 28.29 -3.31
C SER A 584 23.07 28.05 -2.09
N GLU A 585 23.32 28.76 -0.99
CA GLU A 585 22.55 28.64 0.25
C GLU A 585 21.08 29.00 0.04
N TYR A 586 20.78 30.04 -0.73
CA TYR A 586 19.42 30.47 -1.06
C TYR A 586 18.61 29.35 -1.77
N VAL A 587 19.20 28.72 -2.78
CA VAL A 587 18.59 27.60 -3.54
C VAL A 587 18.39 26.37 -2.66
N THR A 588 19.33 26.15 -1.75
CA THR A 588 19.26 25.04 -0.79
C THR A 588 18.11 25.22 0.19
N GLU A 589 17.90 26.42 0.72
CA GLU A 589 16.81 26.73 1.64
C GLU A 589 15.44 26.40 1.03
N ASP A 590 15.19 26.77 -0.22
CA ASP A 590 13.93 26.43 -0.92
C ASP A 590 13.68 24.91 -0.95
N ALA A 591 14.72 24.12 -1.23
CA ALA A 591 14.59 22.67 -1.23
C ALA A 591 14.41 22.08 0.17
N LEU A 592 15.10 22.63 1.18
CA LEU A 592 14.95 22.19 2.58
C LEU A 592 13.57 22.55 3.13
N GLU A 593 13.05 23.74 2.86
CA GLU A 593 11.70 24.14 3.26
C GLU A 593 10.63 23.29 2.57
N ALA A 594 10.81 22.94 1.30
CA ALA A 594 9.90 22.02 0.61
C ALA A 594 9.88 20.61 1.29
N LEU A 595 11.02 20.16 1.80
CA LEU A 595 11.10 18.91 2.58
C LEU A 595 10.43 19.06 3.97
N VAL A 596 10.54 20.22 4.60
CA VAL A 596 9.87 20.52 5.86
C VAL A 596 8.35 20.57 5.65
N ASP A 597 7.89 21.23 4.60
CA ASP A 597 6.46 21.29 4.25
C ASP A 597 5.86 19.93 3.92
N ALA A 598 6.67 19.03 3.34
CA ALA A 598 6.30 17.63 3.10
C ALA A 598 6.47 16.72 4.34
N HIS A 599 6.83 17.27 5.51
CA HIS A 599 7.12 16.52 6.74
C HIS A 599 8.15 15.38 6.57
N LEU A 600 9.10 15.56 5.67
CA LEU A 600 10.25 14.67 5.48
C LEU A 600 11.51 15.15 6.19
N LEU A 601 11.49 16.40 6.66
CA LEU A 601 12.56 17.03 7.41
C LEU A 601 11.95 17.91 8.51
N GLU A 602 12.64 18.11 9.60
CA GLU A 602 12.24 19.00 10.70
C GLU A 602 13.17 20.21 10.76
N SER A 603 12.60 21.40 10.89
CA SER A 603 13.36 22.62 11.23
C SER A 603 13.38 22.78 12.75
N THR A 604 14.57 22.68 13.35
CA THR A 604 14.74 22.76 14.82
C THR A 604 15.04 24.17 15.32
N SER A 605 15.58 25.00 14.47
CA SER A 605 15.83 26.43 14.66
C SER A 605 16.05 27.07 13.29
N PRO A 606 16.02 28.37 13.15
CA PRO A 606 16.44 29.03 11.92
C PRO A 606 17.76 28.43 11.43
N ASP A 607 17.86 28.08 10.14
CA ASP A 607 19.00 27.51 9.45
C ASP A 607 19.47 26.12 9.94
N ARG A 608 18.63 25.39 10.71
CA ARG A 608 19.00 24.05 11.19
C ARG A 608 17.89 23.04 10.96
N TYR A 609 18.30 21.96 10.33
CA TYR A 609 17.39 20.87 9.88
C TYR A 609 17.87 19.53 10.41
N LYS A 610 16.90 18.66 10.72
CA LYS A 610 17.19 17.27 11.11
C LYS A 610 16.17 16.31 10.50
N PHE A 611 16.56 15.07 10.33
CA PHE A 611 15.63 13.98 10.06
C PHE A 611 15.06 13.41 11.35
N HIS A 612 13.80 12.99 11.29
CA HIS A 612 13.31 11.95 12.18
C HIS A 612 14.11 10.65 11.97
N ASP A 613 14.45 9.92 13.04
CA ASP A 613 15.39 8.80 12.96
C ASP A 613 15.06 7.74 11.91
N LEU A 614 13.79 7.34 11.79
CA LEU A 614 13.37 6.38 10.77
C LEU A 614 13.40 6.96 9.35
N LEU A 615 13.12 8.26 9.19
CA LEU A 615 13.25 8.95 7.90
C LEU A 615 14.72 9.07 7.48
N ARG A 616 15.64 9.23 8.44
CA ARG A 616 17.07 9.23 8.17
C ARG A 616 17.53 7.88 7.61
N VAL A 617 17.09 6.77 8.22
CA VAL A 617 17.36 5.42 7.70
C VAL A 617 16.84 5.28 6.26
N TYR A 618 15.59 5.68 6.03
CA TYR A 618 14.98 5.63 4.69
C TYR A 618 15.73 6.49 3.67
N SER A 619 16.09 7.73 4.03
CA SER A 619 16.86 8.63 3.18
C SER A 619 18.24 8.05 2.85
N SER A 620 18.92 7.42 3.82
CA SER A 620 20.22 6.75 3.61
C SER A 620 20.08 5.55 2.66
N GLU A 621 19.04 4.73 2.79
CA GLU A 621 18.74 3.65 1.83
C GLU A 621 18.56 4.20 0.41
N ARG A 622 17.80 5.30 0.26
CA ARG A 622 17.60 5.95 -1.04
C ARG A 622 18.89 6.52 -1.62
N ALA A 623 19.73 7.13 -0.76
CA ALA A 623 21.03 7.62 -1.18
C ALA A 623 21.94 6.51 -1.76
N VAL A 624 21.92 5.34 -1.11
CA VAL A 624 22.72 4.19 -1.58
C VAL A 624 22.13 3.58 -2.86
N ALA A 625 20.80 3.49 -2.95
CA ALA A 625 20.10 2.87 -4.09
C ALA A 625 20.14 3.75 -5.35
N ASP A 626 19.96 5.07 -5.20
CA ASP A 626 19.67 5.96 -6.33
C ASP A 626 20.91 6.77 -6.79
N LEU A 627 21.91 6.99 -5.90
CA LEU A 627 23.11 7.76 -6.23
C LEU A 627 24.28 6.83 -6.60
N SER A 628 25.01 7.16 -7.64
CA SER A 628 26.25 6.43 -7.98
C SER A 628 27.34 6.61 -6.92
N GLY A 629 28.26 5.65 -6.79
CA GLY A 629 29.41 5.77 -5.88
C GLY A 629 30.18 7.08 -6.06
N PRO A 630 30.58 7.43 -7.30
CA PRO A 630 31.28 8.70 -7.56
C PRO A 630 30.48 9.95 -7.15
N ASP A 631 29.16 9.98 -7.33
CA ASP A 631 28.32 11.12 -6.95
C ASP A 631 28.24 11.27 -5.43
N ARG A 632 28.13 10.15 -4.69
CA ARG A 632 28.19 10.13 -3.22
C ARG A 632 29.52 10.65 -2.70
N ASP A 633 30.62 10.17 -3.25
CA ASP A 633 31.98 10.59 -2.87
C ASP A 633 32.22 12.07 -3.16
N ALA A 634 31.74 12.56 -4.31
CA ALA A 634 31.84 13.97 -4.68
C ALA A 634 31.03 14.85 -3.72
N ALA A 635 29.80 14.45 -3.35
CA ALA A 635 28.96 15.19 -2.41
C ALA A 635 29.60 15.25 -1.02
N LEU A 636 30.06 14.12 -0.49
CA LEU A 636 30.77 14.06 0.80
C LEU A 636 32.08 14.85 0.76
N GLY A 637 32.82 14.81 -0.36
CA GLY A 637 34.04 15.61 -0.55
C GLY A 637 33.76 17.12 -0.47
N ARG A 638 32.66 17.59 -1.08
CA ARG A 638 32.26 19.02 -0.97
C ARG A 638 31.92 19.39 0.47
N LEU A 639 31.17 18.57 1.17
CA LEU A 639 30.78 18.79 2.56
C LEU A 639 32.01 18.84 3.49
N LEU A 640 32.88 17.84 3.39
CA LEU A 640 34.12 17.78 4.18
C LEU A 640 35.03 19.00 3.90
N GLY A 641 35.20 19.36 2.63
CA GLY A 641 35.94 20.55 2.24
C GLY A 641 35.35 21.84 2.82
N TRP A 642 34.04 21.93 2.91
CA TRP A 642 33.36 23.06 3.56
C TRP A 642 33.64 23.10 5.06
N TYR A 643 33.52 21.98 5.77
CA TYR A 643 33.83 21.92 7.22
C TYR A 643 35.27 22.28 7.51
N MET A 644 36.24 21.78 6.70
CA MET A 644 37.67 22.12 6.87
C MET A 644 37.91 23.63 6.74
N ARG A 645 37.38 24.25 5.67
CA ARG A 645 37.55 25.71 5.48
C ARG A 645 36.85 26.52 6.59
N THR A 646 35.69 26.12 7.04
CA THR A 646 34.95 26.82 8.11
C THR A 646 35.67 26.69 9.45
N THR A 647 36.23 25.51 9.75
CA THR A 647 37.03 25.29 10.96
C THR A 647 38.33 26.11 10.95
N ASP A 648 39.04 26.15 9.81
CA ASP A 648 40.23 26.97 9.67
C ASP A 648 39.96 28.46 9.81
N ALA A 649 38.86 28.93 9.23
CA ALA A 649 38.43 30.33 9.38
C ALA A 649 38.06 30.67 10.85
N ALA A 650 37.34 29.76 11.53
CA ALA A 650 37.00 29.92 12.94
C ALA A 650 38.22 29.93 13.85
N ALA A 651 39.17 28.98 13.62
CA ALA A 651 40.43 28.90 14.34
C ALA A 651 41.29 30.19 14.15
N SER A 652 41.33 30.69 12.92
CA SER A 652 42.02 31.94 12.60
C SER A 652 41.40 33.16 13.28
N ALA A 653 40.06 33.21 13.33
CA ALA A 653 39.32 34.30 14.03
C ALA A 653 39.54 34.29 15.54
N VAL A 654 39.56 33.10 16.17
CA VAL A 654 39.88 32.93 17.60
C VAL A 654 41.35 33.33 17.88
N SER A 655 42.29 32.89 17.07
CA SER A 655 43.71 33.20 17.23
C SER A 655 44.01 34.68 17.04
N SER A 656 43.33 35.37 16.15
CA SER A 656 43.47 36.82 15.96
C SER A 656 42.94 37.63 17.17
N ARG A 657 41.88 37.21 17.85
CA ARG A 657 41.38 37.83 19.09
C ARG A 657 42.34 37.69 20.26
N HIS A 658 43.11 36.57 20.36
CA HIS A 658 44.08 36.41 21.41
C HIS A 658 45.35 37.29 21.25
N ARG A 659 45.64 37.76 20.04
CA ARG A 659 46.77 38.68 19.79
C ARG A 659 46.51 40.12 20.21
N TYR A 660 45.28 40.53 20.44
CA TYR A 660 44.90 41.91 20.83
C TYR A 660 44.71 42.12 22.35
N ASN A 661 44.85 41.07 23.17
CA ASN A 661 44.60 41.14 24.63
C ASN A 661 45.88 40.86 25.47
N ILE A 662 47.08 41.22 25.01
CA ILE A 662 48.30 41.25 25.85
C ILE A 662 48.56 42.73 26.13
N PRO A 663 48.27 43.26 27.35
CA PRO A 663 48.80 44.55 27.75
C PRO A 663 50.28 44.42 27.94
N LEU A 664 51.07 45.33 27.33
CA LEU A 664 52.47 45.54 27.60
C LEU A 664 52.64 46.17 28.99
#